data_d1a0b065561d843f386558c4192ce069
#
_entry.id   d1a0b065561d843f386558c4192ce069
#
_cell.length_a   1.000
_cell.length_b   1.000
_cell.length_c   1.000
_cell.angle_alpha   90.00
_cell.angle_beta   90.00
_cell.angle_gamma   90.00
#
_symmetry.space_group_name_H-M   'P 1'
#
loop_
_entity.id
_entity.type
_entity.pdbx_description
1 polymer ?
#
loop_
_entity_poly.entity_id
_entity_poly.type
_entity_poly.pdbx_seq_one_letter_code
_entity_poly.pdbx_strand_id
1 'polypeptide(L)'
;MRKSLFIFLLLTVVIISPLTQVEADETIENYNRSIQFSWTGSATTVEILGEWNWDERISMIENNGVWIGELNLSEGIYCYKFIVDEEFIFDPSNPLRGYCGDIENSIIRVKDSTRPIFEIDLQGQELVVTFIPGKDGAGPAGTPTDLSDSNWDSESLQWTLDISNFEDGKHTLRLEINDTNGNIAYDELVPFWVGEQAEFSWEDSLIYMILTDRFVNGNTSNDPISTGAAQGADWQGGDLEGVTQMIESGYFSEMGVNVLWLTPFNTAANGTGKASDGVHDVSSFHGYWPVEPRQVDPRLGTEEQLKSMVNAAHDAGIRVMMDYVVNHVHEDHTYYQNNPEWFNQGCICGTSTCDWTENRLDCQFTSYMPDVNWKNRNASEQFIEDALWWLEEFDLDGARIDAVKHVDDLAITNLVDRISQRFETAGTDYYLKGETAMGWVGHELADNQEQYETINRYMGENGLDGQADFVLYHAVVDNVFTTGNENYQHLDYWTSRSQDQYEQGSIMVPFVGSHDVPRIISRADTGTGDAWNQWSEDGLPGQPGNDESYQAVLQAYGWLLTTPGAPMIYYGDEYGEFGGADPDNRHSFRESTNWNERERSLQENISKLGQLRLQSDALRRGTYESLYNSPDVLVFERATEKSSALVVLNRGESNDSISLNLANYTNAFGSAIILEGLLTVPSNSVSVLIRENNSSNESEIIEEPEIIIGCTDINATNYDVNAEEDDGNCTYEDDTINDNVNNNIENNTTNLTNITIDQNNTLDNSNDDNSSQEECEEAGGIWNGDWEECNEEDNQICIIEDENGLIIDCEDYNQKRTFMPKAVIVKSILLISVILASIVLFVISRQKDGV
;
A
#
# COMPACT_ATOMS: atom_id res chain seq x y z
N MET A 1 50.06 20.51 73.86
CA MET A 1 49.35 21.55 73.17
C MET A 1 48.01 20.95 72.71
N ARG A 2 46.94 21.29 73.41
CA ARG A 2 45.62 20.73 73.21
C ARG A 2 44.86 21.57 72.16
N LYS A 3 44.25 20.95 71.20
CA LYS A 3 43.24 21.52 70.34
C LYS A 3 41.87 21.03 70.74
N SER A 4 41.03 21.94 71.19
CA SER A 4 39.63 21.71 71.51
C SER A 4 38.79 21.61 70.24
N LEU A 5 38.00 20.57 70.23
CA LEU A 5 36.98 20.33 69.18
C LEU A 5 35.64 20.85 69.68
N PHE A 6 35.07 21.88 69.06
CA PHE A 6 33.74 22.37 69.29
C PHE A 6 32.76 21.64 68.39
N ILE A 7 31.89 20.83 69.01
CA ILE A 7 30.76 20.18 68.33
C ILE A 7 29.56 21.11 68.47
N PHE A 8 29.07 21.61 67.32
CA PHE A 8 27.78 22.30 67.25
C PHE A 8 26.68 21.28 67.06
N LEU A 9 25.83 21.11 68.02
CA LEU A 9 24.62 20.31 68.01
C LEU A 9 23.50 21.22 67.47
N LEU A 10 23.07 21.00 66.22
CA LEU A 10 21.89 21.64 65.68
C LEU A 10 20.68 20.76 66.00
N LEU A 11 19.84 21.24 66.93
CA LEU A 11 18.54 20.68 67.24
C LEU A 11 17.59 21.12 66.13
N THR A 12 17.26 20.23 65.16
CA THR A 12 16.11 20.40 64.28
C THR A 12 14.86 19.88 64.99
N VAL A 13 14.00 20.82 65.41
CA VAL A 13 12.64 20.50 65.84
C VAL A 13 11.84 20.09 64.62
N VAL A 14 11.57 18.79 64.46
CA VAL A 14 10.60 18.26 63.51
C VAL A 14 9.22 18.49 64.07
N ILE A 15 8.49 19.46 63.56
CA ILE A 15 7.05 19.59 63.82
C ILE A 15 6.37 18.48 63.00
N ILE A 16 6.00 17.43 63.70
CA ILE A 16 5.10 16.41 63.15
C ILE A 16 3.70 16.98 63.18
N SER A 17 3.26 17.59 62.06
CA SER A 17 1.85 17.80 61.79
C SER A 17 1.20 16.42 61.59
N PRO A 18 0.03 16.13 62.14
CA PRO A 18 -0.70 14.94 61.80
C PRO A 18 -1.15 15.12 60.32
N LEU A 19 -0.57 14.33 59.46
CA LEU A 19 -1.16 14.05 58.17
C LEU A 19 -2.51 13.40 58.47
N THR A 20 -3.58 14.17 58.44
CA THR A 20 -4.90 13.64 58.14
C THR A 20 -4.80 13.01 56.73
N GLN A 21 -4.75 11.70 56.71
CA GLN A 21 -5.15 10.97 55.53
C GLN A 21 -6.57 11.46 55.19
N VAL A 22 -6.64 12.33 54.19
CA VAL A 22 -7.89 12.44 53.42
C VAL A 22 -7.88 11.16 52.61
N GLU A 23 -8.59 10.15 53.08
CA GLU A 23 -9.14 9.14 52.18
C GLU A 23 -10.00 9.90 51.19
N ALA A 24 -9.44 10.19 50.04
CA ALA A 24 -10.23 10.49 48.86
C ALA A 24 -10.98 9.17 48.58
N ASP A 25 -12.21 9.13 49.01
CA ASP A 25 -13.20 8.22 48.48
C ASP A 25 -13.42 8.67 47.03
N GLU A 26 -12.46 8.35 46.14
CA GLU A 26 -12.67 8.40 44.71
C GLU A 26 -13.67 7.27 44.42
N THR A 27 -14.95 7.57 44.55
CA THR A 27 -15.96 6.90 43.80
C THR A 27 -15.62 7.22 42.35
N ILE A 28 -14.87 6.34 41.72
CA ILE A 28 -14.71 6.32 40.27
C ILE A 28 -16.13 6.12 39.74
N GLU A 29 -16.80 7.23 39.41
CA GLU A 29 -18.04 7.16 38.61
C GLU A 29 -17.68 6.47 37.31
N ASN A 30 -18.12 5.23 37.14
CA ASN A 30 -18.00 4.50 35.90
C ASN A 30 -18.92 5.19 34.85
N TYR A 31 -18.32 6.05 34.03
CA TYR A 31 -19.02 6.71 32.93
C TYR A 31 -19.17 5.73 31.79
N ASN A 32 -20.39 5.25 31.58
CA ASN A 32 -20.70 4.33 30.50
C ASN A 32 -21.16 5.11 29.27
N ARG A 33 -20.66 4.72 28.11
CA ARG A 33 -21.16 5.17 26.80
C ARG A 33 -22.14 4.14 26.23
N SER A 34 -23.28 4.60 25.70
CA SER A 34 -24.16 3.74 24.91
C SER A 34 -23.50 3.52 23.55
N ILE A 35 -23.20 2.27 23.26
CA ILE A 35 -22.61 1.83 21.99
C ILE A 35 -23.67 1.06 21.23
N GLN A 36 -23.93 1.48 19.99
CA GLN A 36 -24.81 0.79 19.05
C GLN A 36 -23.96 -0.15 18.18
N PHE A 37 -24.34 -1.42 18.18
CA PHE A 37 -23.83 -2.42 17.25
C PHE A 37 -24.89 -2.67 16.18
N SER A 38 -24.49 -2.80 14.94
CA SER A 38 -25.38 -3.10 13.81
C SER A 38 -24.83 -4.23 12.96
N TRP A 39 -25.72 -5.09 12.49
CA TRP A 39 -25.41 -6.14 11.55
C TRP A 39 -26.50 -6.19 10.47
N THR A 40 -26.11 -6.26 9.21
CA THR A 40 -27.05 -6.29 8.08
C THR A 40 -26.98 -7.64 7.39
N GLY A 41 -28.10 -8.30 7.27
CA GLY A 41 -28.16 -9.60 6.62
C GLY A 41 -29.46 -10.33 6.94
N SER A 42 -29.62 -11.51 6.35
CA SER A 42 -30.76 -12.39 6.59
C SER A 42 -30.38 -13.45 7.62
N ALA A 43 -30.96 -13.37 8.82
CA ALA A 43 -30.70 -14.33 9.90
C ALA A 43 -31.98 -14.56 10.71
N THR A 44 -32.04 -15.66 11.45
CA THR A 44 -33.10 -15.94 12.41
C THR A 44 -32.81 -15.32 13.77
N THR A 45 -31.55 -15.29 14.15
CA THR A 45 -31.07 -14.72 15.41
C THR A 45 -29.71 -14.03 15.19
N VAL A 46 -29.53 -12.86 15.81
CA VAL A 46 -28.25 -12.20 15.93
C VAL A 46 -28.02 -11.79 17.37
N GLU A 47 -26.91 -12.18 17.93
CA GLU A 47 -26.48 -11.87 19.28
C GLU A 47 -25.06 -11.28 19.30
N ILE A 48 -24.70 -10.59 20.38
CA ILE A 48 -23.37 -10.06 20.62
C ILE A 48 -22.80 -10.71 21.87
N LEU A 49 -21.55 -11.07 21.83
CA LEU A 49 -20.77 -11.58 22.96
C LEU A 49 -19.43 -10.85 23.03
N GLY A 50 -18.99 -10.43 24.21
CA GLY A 50 -17.75 -9.65 24.31
C GLY A 50 -17.12 -9.65 25.70
N GLU A 51 -15.98 -8.97 25.79
CA GLU A 51 -15.09 -8.90 26.99
C GLU A 51 -15.77 -8.26 28.21
N TRP A 52 -16.86 -7.54 28.02
CA TRP A 52 -17.67 -7.02 29.12
C TRP A 52 -18.34 -8.14 29.93
N ASN A 53 -18.69 -9.27 29.29
CA ASN A 53 -19.17 -10.51 29.97
C ASN A 53 -19.23 -11.67 28.96
N TRP A 54 -18.22 -12.54 28.92
CA TRP A 54 -18.18 -13.70 28.02
C TRP A 54 -19.23 -14.80 28.32
N ASP A 55 -19.94 -14.71 29.43
CA ASP A 55 -20.99 -15.68 29.83
C ASP A 55 -22.39 -15.25 29.38
N GLU A 56 -22.57 -14.04 28.88
CA GLU A 56 -23.88 -13.45 28.56
C GLU A 56 -23.97 -13.01 27.10
N ARG A 57 -24.79 -13.73 26.33
CA ARG A 57 -25.14 -13.34 24.96
C ARG A 57 -26.23 -12.27 25.00
N ILE A 58 -26.06 -11.20 24.26
CA ILE A 58 -27.02 -10.09 24.17
C ILE A 58 -27.72 -10.16 22.82
N SER A 59 -29.03 -10.43 22.84
CA SER A 59 -29.83 -10.53 21.60
C SER A 59 -30.00 -9.16 20.98
N MET A 60 -29.84 -9.08 19.67
CA MET A 60 -30.11 -7.89 18.85
C MET A 60 -31.55 -7.89 18.37
N ILE A 61 -32.05 -6.71 18.01
CA ILE A 61 -33.44 -6.49 17.54
C ILE A 61 -33.38 -6.21 16.05
N GLU A 62 -34.12 -6.98 15.25
CA GLU A 62 -34.24 -6.78 13.82
C GLU A 62 -35.18 -5.62 13.49
N ASN A 63 -34.74 -4.73 12.61
CA ASN A 63 -35.51 -3.62 12.09
C ASN A 63 -35.19 -3.39 10.61
N ASN A 64 -36.09 -3.79 9.72
CA ASN A 64 -35.96 -3.64 8.25
C ASN A 64 -34.69 -4.26 7.65
N GLY A 65 -34.27 -5.44 8.10
CA GLY A 65 -33.11 -6.15 7.61
C GLY A 65 -31.81 -5.74 8.29
N VAL A 66 -31.87 -4.81 9.26
CA VAL A 66 -30.74 -4.41 10.10
C VAL A 66 -30.99 -4.86 11.53
N TRP A 67 -30.06 -5.61 12.09
CA TRP A 67 -30.07 -6.03 13.49
C TRP A 67 -29.33 -4.99 14.32
N ILE A 68 -29.94 -4.53 15.39
CA ILE A 68 -29.42 -3.47 16.27
C ILE A 68 -29.31 -3.98 17.69
N GLY A 69 -28.12 -3.83 18.29
CA GLY A 69 -27.85 -4.07 19.70
C GLY A 69 -27.28 -2.82 20.36
N GLU A 70 -27.66 -2.55 21.61
CA GLU A 70 -27.19 -1.38 22.35
C GLU A 70 -26.64 -1.79 23.71
N LEU A 71 -25.42 -1.32 24.02
CA LEU A 71 -24.71 -1.62 25.24
C LEU A 71 -24.13 -0.35 25.86
N ASN A 72 -24.19 -0.26 27.19
CA ASN A 72 -23.50 0.78 27.95
C ASN A 72 -22.17 0.24 28.42
N LEU A 73 -21.08 0.72 27.84
CA LEU A 73 -19.70 0.31 28.17
C LEU A 73 -18.92 1.48 28.77
N SER A 74 -18.05 1.18 29.73
CA SER A 74 -17.06 2.14 30.25
C SER A 74 -16.00 2.45 29.17
N GLU A 75 -15.22 3.50 29.38
CA GLU A 75 -14.02 3.73 28.59
C GLU A 75 -13.11 2.49 28.59
N GLY A 76 -12.58 2.14 27.43
CA GLY A 76 -11.69 1.00 27.27
C GLY A 76 -11.73 0.37 25.88
N ILE A 77 -10.97 -0.69 25.73
CA ILE A 77 -10.89 -1.49 24.50
C ILE A 77 -11.47 -2.87 24.81
N TYR A 78 -12.44 -3.31 24.03
CA TYR A 78 -13.14 -4.56 24.27
C TYR A 78 -13.11 -5.45 23.03
N CYS A 79 -12.83 -6.72 23.21
CA CYS A 79 -13.03 -7.74 22.21
C CYS A 79 -14.50 -8.14 22.15
N TYR A 80 -15.01 -8.44 20.94
CA TYR A 80 -16.37 -8.95 20.75
C TYR A 80 -16.50 -9.77 19.46
N LYS A 81 -17.59 -10.51 19.36
CA LYS A 81 -18.06 -11.17 18.16
C LYS A 81 -19.56 -11.08 18.03
N PHE A 82 -20.05 -11.11 16.81
CA PHE A 82 -21.44 -11.45 16.54
C PHE A 82 -21.62 -12.97 16.55
N ILE A 83 -22.83 -13.40 16.92
CA ILE A 83 -23.30 -14.77 16.81
C ILE A 83 -24.54 -14.72 15.93
N VAL A 84 -24.40 -15.16 14.67
CA VAL A 84 -25.45 -15.15 13.66
C VAL A 84 -25.89 -16.60 13.45
N ASP A 85 -27.16 -16.93 13.77
CA ASP A 85 -27.72 -18.29 13.68
C ASP A 85 -26.78 -19.36 14.32
N GLU A 86 -26.24 -19.06 15.49
CA GLU A 86 -25.27 -19.84 16.29
C GLU A 86 -23.79 -19.85 15.78
N GLU A 87 -23.48 -19.20 14.66
CA GLU A 87 -22.11 -19.09 14.15
C GLU A 87 -21.43 -17.81 14.64
N PHE A 88 -20.16 -17.94 15.09
CA PHE A 88 -19.35 -16.80 15.53
C PHE A 88 -18.70 -16.13 14.33
N ILE A 89 -19.00 -14.86 14.09
CA ILE A 89 -18.41 -14.08 13.03
C ILE A 89 -17.76 -12.81 13.56
N PHE A 90 -16.81 -12.27 12.81
CA PHE A 90 -16.32 -10.91 13.03
C PHE A 90 -17.40 -9.90 12.66
N ASP A 91 -17.28 -8.69 13.19
CA ASP A 91 -18.11 -7.57 12.73
C ASP A 91 -17.64 -7.17 11.32
N PRO A 92 -18.48 -7.30 10.29
CA PRO A 92 -18.07 -6.97 8.94
C PRO A 92 -17.94 -5.45 8.69
N SER A 93 -18.52 -4.62 9.56
CA SER A 93 -18.46 -3.16 9.47
C SER A 93 -17.32 -2.55 10.29
N ASN A 94 -16.57 -3.35 11.04
CA ASN A 94 -15.48 -2.91 11.89
C ASN A 94 -14.20 -3.67 11.53
N PRO A 95 -13.20 -3.00 10.90
CA PRO A 95 -11.96 -3.66 10.49
C PRO A 95 -11.04 -4.01 11.66
N LEU A 96 -11.16 -3.33 12.80
CA LEU A 96 -10.26 -3.53 13.94
C LEU A 96 -10.34 -4.94 14.51
N ARG A 97 -9.18 -5.56 14.70
CA ARG A 97 -9.02 -6.93 15.19
C ARG A 97 -8.08 -6.98 16.40
N GLY A 98 -8.25 -7.97 17.24
CA GLY A 98 -7.34 -8.23 18.34
C GLY A 98 -7.55 -9.59 18.99
N TYR A 99 -6.53 -10.05 19.68
CA TYR A 99 -6.57 -11.30 20.41
C TYR A 99 -7.02 -11.07 21.86
N CYS A 100 -8.06 -11.78 22.27
CA CYS A 100 -8.45 -11.90 23.67
C CYS A 100 -8.24 -13.35 24.11
N GLY A 101 -7.16 -13.61 24.82
CA GLY A 101 -6.58 -14.94 24.96
C GLY A 101 -5.98 -15.41 23.62
N ASP A 102 -6.25 -16.64 23.23
CA ASP A 102 -5.74 -17.25 21.99
C ASP A 102 -6.70 -17.09 20.79
N ILE A 103 -7.78 -16.31 20.93
CA ILE A 103 -8.82 -16.16 19.92
C ILE A 103 -8.83 -14.74 19.41
N GLU A 104 -8.74 -14.61 18.08
CA GLU A 104 -8.93 -13.35 17.39
C GLU A 104 -10.39 -12.91 17.39
N ASN A 105 -10.65 -11.64 17.62
CA ASN A 105 -11.97 -11.03 17.73
C ASN A 105 -11.97 -9.66 17.03
N SER A 106 -13.17 -9.14 16.75
CA SER A 106 -13.34 -7.71 16.51
C SER A 106 -13.05 -6.95 17.80
N ILE A 107 -12.50 -5.75 17.71
CA ILE A 107 -12.29 -4.88 18.87
C ILE A 107 -13.03 -3.57 18.70
N ILE A 108 -13.53 -3.02 19.81
CA ILE A 108 -14.11 -1.68 19.85
C ILE A 108 -13.37 -0.83 20.88
N ARG A 109 -13.13 0.43 20.52
CA ARG A 109 -12.49 1.43 21.40
C ARG A 109 -13.58 2.40 21.89
N VAL A 110 -13.88 2.34 23.16
CA VAL A 110 -14.91 3.17 23.80
C VAL A 110 -14.25 4.39 24.43
N LYS A 111 -14.56 5.57 23.92
CA LYS A 111 -14.08 6.85 24.46
C LYS A 111 -14.84 7.21 25.75
N ASP A 112 -14.22 7.94 26.66
CA ASP A 112 -14.88 8.52 27.84
C ASP A 112 -16.03 9.45 27.42
N SER A 113 -17.25 9.10 27.84
CA SER A 113 -18.45 9.84 27.45
C SER A 113 -18.56 11.21 28.11
N THR A 114 -17.76 11.53 29.10
CA THR A 114 -17.73 12.86 29.74
C THR A 114 -16.93 13.87 28.96
N ARG A 115 -16.00 13.39 28.14
CA ARG A 115 -15.14 14.22 27.31
C ARG A 115 -15.83 14.58 25.99
N PRO A 116 -15.86 15.85 25.59
CA PRO A 116 -16.28 16.26 24.26
C PRO A 116 -15.39 15.68 23.15
N ILE A 117 -15.93 15.64 21.93
CA ILE A 117 -15.21 15.27 20.69
C ILE A 117 -15.47 16.32 19.61
N PHE A 118 -14.69 16.27 18.54
CA PHE A 118 -14.92 17.05 17.32
C PHE A 118 -15.37 16.14 16.18
N GLU A 119 -16.21 16.67 15.29
CA GLU A 119 -16.48 16.12 13.97
C GLU A 119 -16.01 17.16 12.94
N ILE A 120 -15.28 16.69 11.93
CA ILE A 120 -14.63 17.51 10.91
C ILE A 120 -15.30 17.24 9.56
N ASP A 121 -15.60 18.32 8.83
CA ASP A 121 -16.13 18.25 7.47
C ASP A 121 -15.49 19.35 6.62
N LEU A 122 -14.81 18.99 5.53
CA LEU A 122 -14.21 19.93 4.59
C LEU A 122 -15.08 20.00 3.32
N GLN A 123 -15.72 21.14 3.12
CA GLN A 123 -16.58 21.42 1.98
C GLN A 123 -15.88 22.39 1.01
N GLY A 124 -15.10 21.85 0.09
CA GLY A 124 -14.27 22.66 -0.80
C GLY A 124 -13.16 23.39 -0.04
N GLN A 125 -13.28 24.70 0.13
CA GLN A 125 -12.32 25.51 0.91
C GLN A 125 -12.88 25.96 2.27
N GLU A 126 -14.00 25.42 2.70
CA GLU A 126 -14.66 25.74 3.96
C GLU A 126 -14.55 24.54 4.91
N LEU A 127 -13.73 24.70 5.97
CA LEU A 127 -13.59 23.71 7.03
C LEU A 127 -14.63 23.94 8.09
N VAL A 128 -15.52 22.97 8.31
CA VAL A 128 -16.55 22.97 9.35
C VAL A 128 -16.15 22.04 10.48
N VAL A 129 -15.99 22.59 11.67
CA VAL A 129 -15.65 21.86 12.89
C VAL A 129 -16.83 21.88 13.83
N THR A 130 -17.44 20.72 14.09
CA THR A 130 -18.58 20.58 15.00
C THR A 130 -18.12 20.11 16.36
N PHE A 131 -18.46 20.87 17.42
CA PHE A 131 -18.19 20.44 18.79
C PHE A 131 -19.34 19.55 19.27
N ILE A 132 -19.03 18.31 19.60
CA ILE A 132 -19.98 17.36 20.17
C ILE A 132 -19.78 17.34 21.69
N PRO A 133 -20.74 17.85 22.49
CA PRO A 133 -20.61 17.88 23.94
C PRO A 133 -20.46 16.48 24.55
N GLY A 134 -19.80 16.42 25.68
CA GLY A 134 -19.83 15.25 26.55
C GLY A 134 -21.22 14.99 27.14
N LYS A 135 -21.37 13.94 27.93
CA LYS A 135 -22.63 13.45 28.52
C LYS A 135 -23.42 14.52 29.28
N ASP A 136 -22.74 15.49 29.85
CA ASP A 136 -23.36 16.60 30.61
C ASP A 136 -23.93 17.71 29.72
N GLY A 137 -23.68 17.68 28.42
CA GLY A 137 -24.20 18.64 27.45
C GLY A 137 -23.54 20.04 27.52
N ALA A 138 -22.39 20.15 28.18
CA ALA A 138 -21.67 21.41 28.33
C ALA A 138 -21.05 21.85 26.97
N GLY A 139 -21.30 23.10 26.57
CA GLY A 139 -20.70 23.68 25.36
C GLY A 139 -19.22 24.05 25.56
N PRO A 140 -18.51 24.43 24.48
CA PRO A 140 -17.09 24.76 24.56
C PRO A 140 -16.82 26.00 25.43
N ALA A 141 -15.69 26.01 26.14
CA ALA A 141 -15.33 27.14 27.02
C ALA A 141 -14.75 28.37 26.24
N GLY A 142 -14.59 28.23 24.93
CA GLY A 142 -14.04 29.29 24.05
C GLY A 142 -13.93 28.79 22.62
N THR A 143 -12.91 29.25 21.91
CA THR A 143 -12.54 28.79 20.56
C THR A 143 -11.15 28.14 20.62
N PRO A 144 -10.92 26.96 19.99
CA PRO A 144 -9.57 26.41 19.85
C PRO A 144 -8.61 27.44 19.25
N THR A 145 -7.35 27.38 19.64
CA THR A 145 -6.34 28.39 19.21
C THR A 145 -6.22 28.46 17.70
N ASP A 146 -6.20 27.30 17.04
CA ASP A 146 -6.02 27.16 15.59
C ASP A 146 -7.29 27.54 14.79
N LEU A 147 -8.42 27.72 15.49
CA LEU A 147 -9.67 28.22 14.91
C LEU A 147 -9.94 29.69 15.25
N SER A 148 -8.93 30.46 15.70
CA SER A 148 -9.12 31.87 16.14
C SER A 148 -9.75 32.78 15.07
N ASP A 149 -9.52 32.48 13.81
CA ASP A 149 -10.02 33.25 12.67
C ASP A 149 -11.33 32.68 12.08
N SER A 150 -11.91 31.65 12.70
CA SER A 150 -13.17 31.00 12.27
C SER A 150 -14.41 31.79 12.73
N ASN A 151 -15.54 31.55 12.10
CA ASN A 151 -16.86 32.00 12.50
C ASN A 151 -17.52 30.97 13.41
N TRP A 152 -17.97 31.37 14.59
CA TRP A 152 -18.68 30.53 15.55
C TRP A 152 -20.19 30.67 15.48
N ASP A 153 -20.88 29.50 15.33
CA ASP A 153 -22.35 29.40 15.49
C ASP A 153 -22.69 28.65 16.78
N SER A 154 -23.33 29.31 17.71
CA SER A 154 -23.70 28.73 19.01
C SER A 154 -24.96 27.87 18.98
N GLU A 155 -25.75 27.88 17.89
CA GLU A 155 -26.96 27.06 17.77
C GLU A 155 -26.59 25.65 17.24
N SER A 156 -25.66 25.58 16.27
CA SER A 156 -25.15 24.34 15.71
C SER A 156 -23.90 23.80 16.42
N LEU A 157 -23.29 24.60 17.30
CA LEU A 157 -22.01 24.31 17.95
C LEU A 157 -20.86 24.11 16.94
N GLN A 158 -20.81 24.98 15.92
CA GLN A 158 -19.87 24.85 14.81
C GLN A 158 -18.94 26.06 14.68
N TRP A 159 -17.68 25.77 14.34
CA TRP A 159 -16.74 26.75 13.80
C TRP A 159 -16.62 26.51 12.30
N THR A 160 -16.63 27.60 11.54
CA THR A 160 -16.43 27.57 10.09
C THR A 160 -15.20 28.41 9.76
N LEU A 161 -14.20 27.82 9.12
CA LEU A 161 -12.91 28.42 8.77
C LEU A 161 -12.72 28.34 7.25
N ASP A 162 -12.46 29.47 6.61
CA ASP A 162 -12.07 29.56 5.20
C ASP A 162 -10.57 29.28 5.07
N ILE A 163 -10.21 28.07 4.59
CA ILE A 163 -8.83 27.63 4.43
C ILE A 163 -8.12 28.23 3.22
N SER A 164 -8.84 28.88 2.30
CA SER A 164 -8.22 29.59 1.16
C SER A 164 -7.35 30.79 1.56
N ASN A 165 -7.42 31.20 2.82
CA ASN A 165 -6.61 32.27 3.35
C ASN A 165 -5.24 31.82 3.90
N PHE A 166 -4.99 30.52 3.94
CA PHE A 166 -3.69 29.97 4.32
C PHE A 166 -2.69 30.11 3.16
N GLU A 167 -1.41 30.12 3.47
CA GLU A 167 -0.34 30.08 2.46
C GLU A 167 -0.34 28.72 1.75
N ASP A 168 0.17 28.66 0.52
CA ASP A 168 0.31 27.38 -0.20
C ASP A 168 1.22 26.43 0.58
N GLY A 169 0.85 25.17 0.65
CA GLY A 169 1.59 24.13 1.37
C GLY A 169 0.71 23.30 2.31
N LYS A 170 1.35 22.48 3.16
CA LYS A 170 0.67 21.66 4.17
C LYS A 170 0.38 22.46 5.44
N HIS A 171 -0.79 22.24 6.01
CA HIS A 171 -1.20 22.79 7.30
C HIS A 171 -1.84 21.68 8.12
N THR A 172 -1.50 21.62 9.41
CA THR A 172 -2.11 20.66 10.35
C THR A 172 -2.60 21.43 11.57
N LEU A 173 -3.93 21.60 11.67
CA LEU A 173 -4.53 22.22 12.85
C LEU A 173 -4.65 21.19 13.96
N ARG A 174 -4.38 21.62 15.21
CA ARG A 174 -4.64 20.83 16.40
C ARG A 174 -5.79 21.44 17.19
N LEU A 175 -6.87 20.70 17.28
CA LEU A 175 -8.08 21.14 17.98
C LEU A 175 -8.04 20.67 19.43
N GLU A 176 -7.81 21.61 20.34
CA GLU A 176 -7.78 21.33 21.77
C GLU A 176 -8.64 22.37 22.51
N ILE A 177 -9.58 21.94 23.33
CA ILE A 177 -10.40 22.85 24.16
C ILE A 177 -10.99 22.11 25.35
N ASN A 178 -11.34 22.87 26.39
CA ASN A 178 -12.20 22.39 27.49
C ASN A 178 -13.66 22.80 27.23
N ASP A 179 -14.59 22.03 27.77
CA ASP A 179 -15.96 22.50 27.88
C ASP A 179 -16.14 23.49 29.04
N THR A 180 -17.31 24.08 29.20
CA THR A 180 -17.63 25.04 30.26
C THR A 180 -17.63 24.45 31.67
N ASN A 181 -17.63 23.13 31.82
CA ASN A 181 -17.50 22.43 33.09
C ASN A 181 -16.05 22.04 33.38
N GLY A 182 -15.12 22.21 32.44
CA GLY A 182 -13.69 21.94 32.60
C GLY A 182 -13.28 20.53 32.13
N ASN A 183 -14.17 19.76 31.48
CA ASN A 183 -13.78 18.50 30.85
C ASN A 183 -12.96 18.78 29.59
N ILE A 184 -11.83 18.12 29.44
CA ILE A 184 -10.92 18.26 28.29
C ILE A 184 -11.49 17.45 27.11
N ALA A 185 -11.73 18.08 25.97
CA ALA A 185 -12.09 17.36 24.76
C ALA A 185 -11.00 16.36 24.34
N TYR A 186 -11.38 15.33 23.59
CA TYR A 186 -10.37 14.60 22.84
C TYR A 186 -9.82 15.52 21.78
N ASP A 187 -8.50 15.60 21.68
CA ASP A 187 -7.85 16.40 20.65
C ASP A 187 -8.06 15.79 19.25
N GLU A 188 -8.15 16.65 18.25
CA GLU A 188 -8.32 16.24 16.86
C GLU A 188 -7.26 16.90 15.99
N LEU A 189 -6.72 16.18 15.00
CA LEU A 189 -5.81 16.68 13.99
C LEU A 189 -6.56 16.89 12.69
N VAL A 190 -6.26 18.01 12.02
CA VAL A 190 -6.90 18.36 10.75
C VAL A 190 -5.80 18.73 9.77
N PRO A 191 -5.14 17.74 9.13
CA PRO A 191 -4.17 18.00 8.08
C PRO A 191 -4.88 18.30 6.76
N PHE A 192 -4.40 19.33 6.05
CA PHE A 192 -4.86 19.67 4.70
C PHE A 192 -3.77 20.39 3.92
N TRP A 193 -3.90 20.39 2.60
CA TRP A 193 -3.02 21.09 1.70
C TRP A 193 -3.75 22.27 1.04
N VAL A 194 -3.01 23.36 0.78
CA VAL A 194 -3.52 24.57 0.11
C VAL A 194 -2.71 24.82 -1.16
N GLY A 195 -3.34 25.44 -2.16
CA GLY A 195 -2.71 25.74 -3.45
C GLY A 195 -2.70 24.55 -4.41
N GLU A 196 -1.71 24.48 -5.29
CA GLU A 196 -1.61 23.42 -6.32
C GLU A 196 -1.49 22.02 -5.71
N GLN A 197 -0.96 21.93 -4.49
CA GLN A 197 -0.76 20.66 -3.80
C GLN A 197 -2.06 20.06 -3.22
N ALA A 198 -3.14 20.83 -3.14
CA ALA A 198 -4.46 20.34 -2.72
C ALA A 198 -5.10 19.36 -3.73
N GLU A 199 -4.69 19.42 -5.01
CA GLU A 199 -5.16 18.56 -6.11
C GLU A 199 -4.33 17.26 -6.24
N PHE A 200 -3.30 17.08 -5.41
CA PHE A 200 -2.42 15.92 -5.47
C PHE A 200 -3.18 14.63 -5.11
N SER A 201 -2.89 13.58 -5.85
CA SER A 201 -3.22 12.19 -5.53
C SER A 201 -1.93 11.38 -5.49
N TRP A 202 -1.89 10.30 -4.71
CA TRP A 202 -0.70 9.45 -4.63
C TRP A 202 -0.33 8.77 -5.95
N GLU A 203 -1.24 8.68 -6.93
CA GLU A 203 -0.92 8.33 -8.33
C GLU A 203 0.05 9.33 -8.99
N ASP A 204 0.10 10.58 -8.49
CA ASP A 204 1.01 11.61 -9.00
C ASP A 204 2.46 11.44 -8.51
N SER A 205 2.69 10.53 -7.59
CA SER A 205 3.97 10.37 -6.92
C SER A 205 5.09 9.99 -7.87
N LEU A 206 6.23 10.64 -7.65
CA LEU A 206 7.56 10.16 -8.02
C LEU A 206 8.37 10.08 -6.73
N ILE A 207 8.56 8.87 -6.25
CA ILE A 207 9.20 8.61 -4.96
C ILE A 207 10.72 8.59 -5.14
N TYR A 208 11.45 9.27 -4.24
CA TYR A 208 12.91 9.15 -4.17
C TYR A 208 13.29 8.52 -2.82
N MET A 209 13.88 7.33 -2.88
CA MET A 209 14.29 6.58 -1.71
C MET A 209 15.69 6.98 -1.26
N ILE A 210 15.80 7.41 0.00
CA ILE A 210 17.04 7.86 0.64
C ILE A 210 17.45 6.87 1.73
N LEU A 211 18.66 6.31 1.62
CA LEU A 211 19.33 5.68 2.75
C LEU A 211 20.13 6.77 3.45
N THR A 212 19.61 7.27 4.59
CA THR A 212 20.01 8.53 5.21
C THR A 212 21.50 8.60 5.51
N ASP A 213 22.09 7.58 6.15
CA ASP A 213 23.54 7.52 6.45
C ASP A 213 24.45 7.58 5.22
N ARG A 214 23.92 7.19 4.06
CA ARG A 214 24.67 7.14 2.79
C ARG A 214 24.39 8.32 1.88
N PHE A 215 23.50 9.19 2.27
CA PHE A 215 23.19 10.37 1.47
C PHE A 215 24.22 11.49 1.72
N VAL A 216 23.78 12.71 1.89
CA VAL A 216 24.69 13.85 2.07
C VAL A 216 24.99 14.04 3.57
N ASN A 217 26.28 14.21 3.92
CA ASN A 217 26.68 14.61 5.26
C ASN A 217 26.63 16.12 5.37
N GLY A 218 25.57 16.63 5.97
CA GLY A 218 25.32 18.07 6.18
C GLY A 218 25.96 18.60 7.48
N ASN A 219 26.17 17.74 8.47
CA ASN A 219 26.65 18.11 9.79
C ASN A 219 27.70 17.12 10.33
N THR A 220 28.96 17.39 10.10
CA THR A 220 30.06 16.51 10.57
C THR A 220 30.21 16.44 12.10
N SER A 221 29.43 17.18 12.88
CA SER A 221 29.51 17.12 14.34
C SER A 221 28.76 15.96 14.98
N ASN A 222 27.82 15.34 14.23
CA ASN A 222 27.10 14.14 14.62
C ASN A 222 27.64 12.85 13.99
N ASP A 223 28.73 12.96 13.21
CA ASP A 223 29.35 11.80 12.55
C ASP A 223 29.60 10.68 13.56
N PRO A 224 29.13 9.46 13.26
CA PRO A 224 29.33 8.32 14.13
C PRO A 224 30.80 7.88 14.17
N ILE A 225 31.23 7.38 15.32
CA ILE A 225 32.52 6.74 15.44
C ILE A 225 32.43 5.35 14.79
N SER A 226 33.42 4.97 13.98
CA SER A 226 33.47 3.63 13.39
C SER A 226 33.28 2.55 14.43
N THR A 227 32.37 1.62 14.14
CA THR A 227 32.06 0.47 15.02
C THR A 227 33.08 -0.66 14.85
N GLY A 228 33.91 -0.62 13.79
CA GLY A 228 34.81 -1.69 13.37
C GLY A 228 34.13 -2.73 12.48
N ALA A 229 32.96 -2.45 11.97
CA ALA A 229 32.27 -3.25 10.93
C ALA A 229 33.12 -3.34 9.65
N ALA A 230 32.76 -4.26 8.76
CA ALA A 230 33.42 -4.42 7.46
C ALA A 230 33.33 -3.12 6.65
N GLN A 231 34.36 -2.91 5.78
CA GLN A 231 34.36 -1.75 4.90
C GLN A 231 33.10 -1.76 4.01
N GLY A 232 32.42 -0.63 3.92
CA GLY A 232 31.12 -0.51 3.22
C GLY A 232 29.90 -0.82 4.09
N ALA A 233 30.07 -1.56 5.19
CA ALA A 233 29.00 -1.94 6.13
C ALA A 233 29.04 -1.19 7.48
N ASP A 234 29.84 -0.12 7.58
CA ASP A 234 29.87 0.77 8.73
C ASP A 234 29.24 2.12 8.40
N TRP A 235 28.91 2.91 9.37
CA TRP A 235 28.38 4.26 9.26
C TRP A 235 29.25 5.15 8.38
N GLN A 236 28.63 6.03 7.58
CA GLN A 236 29.29 6.94 6.62
C GLN A 236 29.02 8.43 6.92
N GLY A 237 28.04 8.74 7.78
CA GLY A 237 27.77 10.08 8.29
C GLY A 237 26.80 10.92 7.48
N GLY A 238 26.05 10.38 6.53
CA GLY A 238 24.91 11.07 5.94
C GLY A 238 23.83 11.34 7.00
N ASP A 239 23.12 12.47 6.89
CA ASP A 239 22.25 12.96 7.95
C ASP A 239 21.05 13.79 7.46
N LEU A 240 20.14 14.13 8.38
CA LEU A 240 18.94 14.91 8.10
C LEU A 240 19.24 16.34 7.63
N GLU A 241 20.35 16.93 8.09
CA GLU A 241 20.82 18.23 7.63
C GLU A 241 21.23 18.20 6.16
N GLY A 242 21.90 17.11 5.74
CA GLY A 242 22.25 16.86 4.34
C GLY A 242 21.04 16.69 3.45
N VAL A 243 20.01 15.98 3.92
CA VAL A 243 18.72 15.87 3.20
C VAL A 243 18.07 17.25 3.07
N THR A 244 18.02 18.03 4.14
CA THR A 244 17.48 19.40 4.14
C THR A 244 18.19 20.27 3.09
N GLN A 245 19.53 20.25 3.06
CA GLN A 245 20.32 21.00 2.09
C GLN A 245 20.00 20.61 0.64
N MET A 246 19.75 19.33 0.38
CA MET A 246 19.36 18.86 -0.96
C MET A 246 17.94 19.28 -1.34
N ILE A 247 17.00 19.30 -0.41
CA ILE A 247 15.65 19.86 -0.62
C ILE A 247 15.75 21.34 -0.99
N GLU A 248 16.43 22.13 -0.15
CA GLU A 248 16.61 23.59 -0.34
C GLU A 248 17.38 23.95 -1.62
N SER A 249 18.28 23.05 -2.09
CA SER A 249 18.97 23.24 -3.35
C SER A 249 18.09 23.10 -4.60
N GLY A 250 16.88 22.55 -4.46
CA GLY A 250 15.98 22.24 -5.57
C GLY A 250 16.29 20.92 -6.28
N TYR A 251 17.23 20.12 -5.79
CA TYR A 251 17.67 18.87 -6.46
C TYR A 251 16.51 17.94 -6.79
N PHE A 252 15.63 17.71 -5.82
CA PHE A 252 14.47 16.83 -5.98
C PHE A 252 13.41 17.44 -6.92
N SER A 253 13.09 18.70 -6.70
CA SER A 253 12.10 19.43 -7.50
C SER A 253 12.52 19.53 -8.97
N GLU A 254 13.82 19.75 -9.26
CA GLU A 254 14.37 19.75 -10.64
C GLU A 254 14.26 18.40 -11.34
N MET A 255 14.16 17.31 -10.58
CA MET A 255 13.96 15.94 -11.10
C MET A 255 12.47 15.56 -11.20
N GLY A 256 11.54 16.40 -10.71
CA GLY A 256 10.12 16.10 -10.65
C GLY A 256 9.73 15.19 -9.49
N VAL A 257 10.62 14.97 -8.54
CA VAL A 257 10.36 14.23 -7.30
C VAL A 257 9.45 15.05 -6.40
N ASN A 258 8.39 14.44 -5.91
CA ASN A 258 7.40 15.05 -5.03
C ASN A 258 7.10 14.20 -3.79
N VAL A 259 7.83 13.08 -3.60
CA VAL A 259 7.76 12.24 -2.40
C VAL A 259 9.17 11.78 -2.02
N LEU A 260 9.56 11.95 -0.75
CA LEU A 260 10.79 11.38 -0.19
C LEU A 260 10.42 10.21 0.73
N TRP A 261 11.08 9.08 0.55
CA TRP A 261 11.08 7.96 1.47
C TRP A 261 12.46 7.83 2.10
N LEU A 262 12.57 8.01 3.42
CA LEU A 262 13.80 7.86 4.18
C LEU A 262 13.83 6.51 4.92
N THR A 263 14.98 5.82 4.91
CA THR A 263 15.21 4.66 5.79
C THR A 263 14.96 5.02 7.26
N PRO A 264 14.68 4.03 8.15
CA PRO A 264 14.28 4.32 9.53
C PRO A 264 15.25 5.29 10.21
N PHE A 265 14.73 6.35 10.77
CA PHE A 265 15.50 7.39 11.46
C PHE A 265 15.32 7.35 12.98
N ASN A 266 14.61 6.37 13.52
CA ASN A 266 14.58 6.10 14.95
C ASN A 266 15.91 5.49 15.43
N THR A 267 16.26 5.72 16.71
CA THR A 267 17.54 5.28 17.29
C THR A 267 17.78 3.80 17.06
N ALA A 268 18.83 3.49 16.33
CA ALA A 268 19.26 2.14 15.99
C ALA A 268 20.36 1.64 16.94
N ALA A 269 20.60 0.33 16.94
CA ALA A 269 21.52 -0.34 17.86
C ALA A 269 22.96 0.21 17.76
N ASN A 270 23.66 0.12 18.85
CA ASN A 270 25.11 0.37 18.89
C ASN A 270 25.90 -0.92 18.65
N GLY A 271 27.08 -0.80 18.03
CA GLY A 271 27.93 -1.95 17.78
C GLY A 271 27.69 -2.61 16.43
N THR A 272 27.93 -3.92 16.36
CA THR A 272 27.83 -4.70 15.13
C THR A 272 27.04 -5.98 15.32
N GLY A 273 26.37 -6.42 14.27
CA GLY A 273 25.82 -7.76 14.10
C GLY A 273 26.54 -8.54 13.00
N LYS A 274 26.22 -9.82 12.85
CA LYS A 274 26.74 -10.64 11.75
C LYS A 274 25.88 -10.46 10.49
N ALA A 275 26.55 -10.25 9.37
CA ALA A 275 25.93 -10.33 8.06
C ALA A 275 25.34 -11.73 7.79
N SER A 276 24.53 -11.87 6.73
CA SER A 276 23.89 -13.12 6.31
C SER A 276 24.90 -14.26 6.03
N ASP A 277 26.15 -13.92 5.68
CA ASP A 277 27.24 -14.89 5.48
C ASP A 277 27.81 -15.47 6.81
N GLY A 278 27.45 -14.89 7.96
CA GLY A 278 27.93 -15.25 9.29
C GLY A 278 29.40 -14.95 9.55
N VAL A 279 30.08 -14.26 8.63
CA VAL A 279 31.53 -13.95 8.67
C VAL A 279 31.76 -12.47 8.97
N HIS A 280 31.20 -11.60 8.14
CA HIS A 280 31.40 -10.17 8.24
C HIS A 280 30.56 -9.53 9.35
N ASP A 281 31.08 -8.47 9.94
CA ASP A 281 30.38 -7.65 10.90
C ASP A 281 29.81 -6.43 10.18
N VAL A 282 28.54 -6.11 10.43
CA VAL A 282 27.81 -4.96 9.92
C VAL A 282 27.29 -4.10 11.06
N SER A 283 27.23 -2.78 10.86
CA SER A 283 26.62 -1.85 11.83
C SER A 283 25.16 -1.56 11.47
N SER A 284 24.46 -0.89 12.35
CA SER A 284 23.02 -0.53 12.18
C SER A 284 22.78 0.71 11.32
N PHE A 285 23.71 1.12 10.46
CA PHE A 285 23.65 2.33 9.64
C PHE A 285 22.39 2.44 8.77
N HIS A 286 21.76 1.30 8.50
CA HIS A 286 20.57 1.19 7.68
C HIS A 286 19.26 1.52 8.43
N GLY A 287 19.29 1.60 9.80
CA GLY A 287 18.13 1.92 10.61
C GLY A 287 17.22 0.74 11.02
N TYR A 288 17.34 -0.44 10.37
CA TYR A 288 16.43 -1.57 10.58
C TYR A 288 16.70 -2.38 11.87
N TRP A 289 17.52 -1.87 12.78
CA TRP A 289 17.74 -2.43 14.13
C TRP A 289 17.32 -1.43 15.21
N PRO A 290 16.01 -1.10 15.32
CA PRO A 290 15.57 -0.10 16.29
C PRO A 290 15.79 -0.54 17.72
N VAL A 291 16.19 0.41 18.59
CA VAL A 291 16.35 0.21 20.04
C VAL A 291 15.49 1.14 20.87
N GLU A 292 15.11 2.30 20.33
CA GLU A 292 14.21 3.26 20.97
C GLU A 292 13.00 3.53 20.06
N PRO A 293 11.77 3.41 20.59
CA PRO A 293 10.57 3.49 19.75
C PRO A 293 10.25 4.90 19.27
N ARG A 294 10.55 5.94 20.07
CA ARG A 294 10.15 7.34 19.84
C ARG A 294 11.30 8.30 20.04
N GLN A 295 12.44 8.04 19.45
CA GLN A 295 13.63 8.91 19.52
C GLN A 295 14.37 8.92 18.18
N VAL A 296 14.64 10.09 17.65
CA VAL A 296 15.48 10.27 16.46
C VAL A 296 16.92 9.80 16.79
N ASP A 297 17.55 9.09 15.86
CA ASP A 297 18.93 8.65 16.04
C ASP A 297 19.89 9.86 16.06
N PRO A 298 20.64 10.08 17.14
CA PRO A 298 21.52 11.23 17.24
C PRO A 298 22.64 11.24 16.21
N ARG A 299 22.93 10.11 15.54
CA ARG A 299 23.90 10.01 14.44
C ARG A 299 23.30 10.57 13.13
N LEU A 300 21.99 10.58 13.00
CA LEU A 300 21.27 11.14 11.85
C LEU A 300 20.82 12.58 12.09
N GLY A 301 20.62 12.98 13.36
CA GLY A 301 20.19 14.34 13.69
C GLY A 301 19.40 14.42 14.99
N THR A 302 18.70 15.54 15.17
CA THR A 302 17.80 15.80 16.30
C THR A 302 16.34 15.84 15.83
N GLU A 303 15.40 15.82 16.78
CA GLU A 303 13.97 15.99 16.48
C GLU A 303 13.69 17.33 15.78
N GLU A 304 14.37 18.40 16.19
CA GLU A 304 14.22 19.72 15.55
C GLU A 304 14.76 19.73 14.11
N GLN A 305 15.83 18.97 13.82
CA GLN A 305 16.36 18.83 12.46
C GLN A 305 15.41 18.00 11.59
N LEU A 306 14.78 16.96 12.15
CA LEU A 306 13.76 16.19 11.42
C LEU A 306 12.54 17.06 11.10
N LYS A 307 12.03 17.82 12.06
CA LYS A 307 10.94 18.80 11.84
C LYS A 307 11.32 19.84 10.78
N SER A 308 12.55 20.35 10.82
CA SER A 308 13.03 21.32 9.84
C SER A 308 13.11 20.73 8.44
N MET A 309 13.54 19.49 8.33
CA MET A 309 13.61 18.76 7.05
C MET A 309 12.22 18.53 6.46
N VAL A 310 11.25 18.10 7.28
CA VAL A 310 9.85 17.89 6.84
C VAL A 310 9.22 19.21 6.41
N ASN A 311 9.40 20.30 7.19
CA ASN A 311 8.90 21.63 6.82
C ASN A 311 9.50 22.10 5.49
N ALA A 312 10.81 21.94 5.29
CA ALA A 312 11.47 22.31 4.03
C ALA A 312 10.93 21.49 2.83
N ALA A 313 10.59 20.21 3.06
CA ALA A 313 9.96 19.36 2.05
C ALA A 313 8.54 19.87 1.72
N HIS A 314 7.72 20.16 2.72
CA HIS A 314 6.37 20.70 2.54
C HIS A 314 6.36 22.06 1.84
N ASP A 315 7.29 22.95 2.19
CA ASP A 315 7.48 24.25 1.52
C ASP A 315 7.86 24.09 0.04
N ALA A 316 8.52 22.99 -0.31
CA ALA A 316 8.86 22.61 -1.68
C ALA A 316 7.75 21.79 -2.40
N GLY A 317 6.62 21.55 -1.76
CA GLY A 317 5.53 20.71 -2.29
C GLY A 317 5.86 19.21 -2.31
N ILE A 318 6.80 18.79 -1.47
CA ILE A 318 7.28 17.39 -1.39
C ILE A 318 6.73 16.74 -0.11
N ARG A 319 6.16 15.56 -0.24
CA ARG A 319 5.67 14.72 0.86
C ARG A 319 6.79 13.87 1.43
N VAL A 320 6.69 13.53 2.73
CA VAL A 320 7.71 12.75 3.42
C VAL A 320 7.10 11.47 4.02
N MET A 321 7.67 10.33 3.66
CA MET A 321 7.33 9.02 4.20
C MET A 321 8.45 8.50 5.09
N MET A 322 8.11 8.01 6.28
CA MET A 322 9.05 7.23 7.09
C MET A 322 9.08 5.75 6.67
N ASP A 323 10.19 5.10 6.94
CA ASP A 323 10.27 3.64 6.93
C ASP A 323 9.99 3.12 8.34
N TYR A 324 8.90 2.40 8.52
CA TYR A 324 8.46 1.91 9.84
C TYR A 324 8.64 0.41 9.97
N VAL A 325 9.53 0.00 10.88
CA VAL A 325 9.86 -1.39 11.15
C VAL A 325 8.82 -1.98 12.11
N VAL A 326 7.97 -2.88 11.61
CA VAL A 326 6.86 -3.47 12.38
C VAL A 326 7.09 -4.93 12.77
N ASN A 327 7.94 -5.63 12.02
CA ASN A 327 8.13 -7.08 12.19
C ASN A 327 9.01 -7.43 13.39
N HIS A 328 10.04 -6.64 13.67
CA HIS A 328 11.07 -6.98 14.63
C HIS A 328 11.69 -5.75 15.30
N VAL A 329 12.45 -5.99 16.33
CA VAL A 329 13.32 -4.98 16.97
C VAL A 329 14.71 -5.57 17.18
N HIS A 330 15.68 -4.76 17.61
CA HIS A 330 16.97 -5.28 18.07
C HIS A 330 16.84 -5.83 19.51
N GLU A 331 17.69 -6.79 19.90
CA GLU A 331 17.68 -7.36 21.26
C GLU A 331 17.91 -6.34 22.40
N ASP A 332 18.53 -5.19 22.09
CA ASP A 332 18.71 -4.08 23.04
C ASP A 332 17.50 -3.13 23.10
N HIS A 333 16.43 -3.38 22.35
CA HIS A 333 15.24 -2.51 22.33
C HIS A 333 14.59 -2.44 23.69
N THR A 334 14.18 -1.22 24.09
CA THR A 334 13.58 -0.95 25.40
C THR A 334 12.35 -1.81 25.69
N TYR A 335 11.52 -2.09 24.68
CA TYR A 335 10.36 -2.98 24.86
C TYR A 335 10.77 -4.43 25.07
N TYR A 336 11.72 -4.95 24.32
CA TYR A 336 12.19 -6.32 24.49
C TYR A 336 12.83 -6.54 25.86
N GLN A 337 13.58 -5.57 26.33
CA GLN A 337 14.23 -5.63 27.65
C GLN A 337 13.22 -5.58 28.81
N ASN A 338 12.10 -4.86 28.65
CA ASN A 338 11.11 -4.65 29.70
C ASN A 338 9.92 -5.61 29.63
N ASN A 339 9.54 -6.06 28.43
CA ASN A 339 8.35 -6.88 28.15
C ASN A 339 8.69 -8.00 27.14
N PRO A 340 9.58 -8.95 27.49
CA PRO A 340 10.00 -9.99 26.55
C PRO A 340 8.85 -10.88 26.06
N GLU A 341 7.72 -10.93 26.76
CA GLU A 341 6.50 -11.62 26.37
C GLU A 341 5.75 -10.94 25.21
N TRP A 342 6.13 -9.73 24.83
CA TRP A 342 5.63 -9.05 23.64
C TRP A 342 6.25 -9.57 22.35
N PHE A 343 7.20 -10.50 22.46
CA PHE A 343 7.96 -11.00 21.33
C PHE A 343 7.89 -12.51 21.21
N ASN A 344 7.85 -13.00 19.98
CA ASN A 344 7.87 -14.41 19.67
C ASN A 344 9.24 -15.01 20.02
N GLN A 345 9.23 -16.24 20.52
CA GLN A 345 10.43 -17.04 20.81
C GLN A 345 10.60 -18.13 19.74
N GLY A 346 10.34 -17.76 18.47
CA GLY A 346 10.38 -18.68 17.34
C GLY A 346 11.78 -19.14 16.94
N CYS A 347 11.83 -19.93 15.90
CA CYS A 347 13.07 -20.37 15.28
C CYS A 347 13.69 -19.28 14.40
N ILE A 348 14.94 -19.45 13.96
CA ILE A 348 15.58 -18.55 12.98
C ILE A 348 15.10 -18.93 11.58
N CYS A 349 14.50 -17.96 10.87
CA CYS A 349 13.97 -18.12 9.52
C CYS A 349 15.03 -18.67 8.55
N GLY A 350 14.64 -19.54 7.64
CA GLY A 350 15.53 -20.14 6.63
C GLY A 350 16.47 -21.22 7.14
N THR A 351 16.41 -21.58 8.44
CA THR A 351 17.15 -22.75 8.95
C THR A 351 16.40 -24.05 8.60
N SER A 352 17.07 -25.20 8.72
CA SER A 352 16.53 -26.50 8.29
C SER A 352 15.24 -26.96 8.98
N THR A 353 14.84 -26.27 10.05
CA THR A 353 13.64 -26.56 10.86
C THR A 353 12.69 -25.38 10.91
N CYS A 354 12.91 -24.34 10.10
CA CYS A 354 12.19 -23.08 10.15
C CYS A 354 12.08 -22.50 8.73
N ASP A 355 11.05 -22.90 8.04
CA ASP A 355 10.79 -22.43 6.67
C ASP A 355 10.29 -20.97 6.66
N TRP A 356 10.73 -20.16 5.70
CA TRP A 356 10.35 -18.77 5.52
C TRP A 356 8.85 -18.55 5.27
N THR A 357 8.17 -19.56 4.74
CA THR A 357 6.74 -19.45 4.42
C THR A 357 5.89 -20.04 5.54
N GLU A 358 6.25 -21.24 6.02
CA GLU A 358 5.48 -21.93 7.07
C GLU A 358 5.55 -21.21 8.42
N ASN A 359 6.71 -20.61 8.73
CA ASN A 359 6.95 -19.94 10.01
C ASN A 359 6.98 -18.40 9.90
N ARG A 360 6.47 -17.83 8.82
CA ARG A 360 6.62 -16.41 8.48
C ARG A 360 6.16 -15.43 9.58
N LEU A 361 5.22 -15.83 10.45
CA LEU A 361 4.59 -14.95 11.46
C LEU A 361 5.24 -15.04 12.84
N ASP A 362 6.23 -15.91 13.05
CA ASP A 362 6.82 -16.13 14.37
C ASP A 362 8.32 -16.48 14.34
N CYS A 363 8.94 -16.54 13.15
CA CYS A 363 10.38 -16.78 13.05
C CYS A 363 11.18 -15.48 13.14
N GLN A 364 12.35 -15.54 13.77
CA GLN A 364 13.27 -14.42 13.88
C GLN A 364 14.20 -14.37 12.67
N PHE A 365 14.47 -13.20 12.09
CA PHE A 365 15.43 -13.06 10.99
C PHE A 365 16.85 -13.41 11.42
N THR A 366 17.24 -13.00 12.61
CA THR A 366 18.49 -13.41 13.28
C THR A 366 18.23 -13.51 14.78
N SER A 367 19.20 -14.12 15.51
CA SER A 367 19.07 -14.32 16.96
C SER A 367 19.02 -13.02 17.78
N TYR A 368 19.51 -11.88 17.23
CA TYR A 368 19.49 -10.57 17.87
C TYR A 368 18.36 -9.65 17.37
N MET A 369 17.42 -10.20 16.57
CA MET A 369 16.24 -9.49 16.07
C MET A 369 14.97 -10.21 16.55
N PRO A 370 14.53 -9.99 17.80
CA PRO A 370 13.27 -10.52 18.31
C PRO A 370 12.10 -10.09 17.45
N ASP A 371 11.26 -11.05 17.10
CA ASP A 371 10.06 -10.90 16.29
C ASP A 371 8.87 -10.43 17.13
N VAL A 372 8.10 -9.44 16.67
CA VAL A 372 6.97 -8.86 17.43
C VAL A 372 5.78 -9.82 17.44
N ASN A 373 5.29 -10.15 18.63
CA ASN A 373 4.09 -10.95 18.80
C ASN A 373 2.82 -10.09 18.68
N TRP A 374 2.32 -9.92 17.49
CA TRP A 374 1.11 -9.15 17.21
C TRP A 374 -0.17 -9.73 17.81
N LYS A 375 -0.15 -10.98 18.27
CA LYS A 375 -1.22 -11.59 19.08
C LYS A 375 -1.23 -11.10 20.53
N ASN A 376 -0.14 -10.50 20.97
CA ASN A 376 -0.10 -9.83 22.25
C ASN A 376 -0.73 -8.43 22.12
N ARG A 377 -1.91 -8.24 22.70
CA ARG A 377 -2.68 -7.00 22.62
C ARG A 377 -1.91 -5.75 23.03
N ASN A 378 -1.11 -5.84 24.11
CA ASN A 378 -0.34 -4.68 24.58
C ASN A 378 0.79 -4.31 23.59
N ALA A 379 1.43 -5.32 22.99
CA ALA A 379 2.41 -5.08 21.94
C ALA A 379 1.76 -4.44 20.71
N SER A 380 0.68 -5.05 20.22
CA SER A 380 -0.06 -4.54 19.05
C SER A 380 -0.49 -3.08 19.23
N GLU A 381 -1.15 -2.76 20.35
CA GLU A 381 -1.56 -1.39 20.66
C GLU A 381 -0.37 -0.43 20.73
N GLN A 382 0.72 -0.84 21.38
CA GLN A 382 1.87 0.05 21.57
C GLN A 382 2.61 0.35 20.24
N PHE A 383 2.83 -0.65 19.40
CA PHE A 383 3.48 -0.43 18.11
C PHE A 383 2.64 0.43 17.17
N ILE A 384 1.31 0.29 17.22
CA ILE A 384 0.41 1.19 16.45
C ILE A 384 0.48 2.62 17.01
N GLU A 385 0.42 2.81 18.31
CA GLU A 385 0.55 4.12 18.96
C GLU A 385 1.92 4.78 18.65
N ASP A 386 2.98 4.00 18.48
CA ASP A 386 4.29 4.52 18.10
C ASP A 386 4.29 5.01 16.63
N ALA A 387 3.63 4.29 15.72
CA ALA A 387 3.46 4.74 14.34
C ALA A 387 2.67 6.06 14.26
N LEU A 388 1.53 6.13 14.98
CA LEU A 388 0.75 7.37 15.07
C LEU A 388 1.58 8.53 15.62
N TRP A 389 2.38 8.29 16.67
CA TRP A 389 3.24 9.30 17.26
C TRP A 389 4.28 9.85 16.26
N TRP A 390 4.91 8.99 15.44
CA TRP A 390 5.86 9.43 14.42
C TRP A 390 5.19 10.32 13.37
N LEU A 391 4.02 9.91 12.87
CA LEU A 391 3.27 10.68 11.87
C LEU A 391 2.81 12.02 12.43
N GLU A 392 2.34 12.05 13.68
CA GLU A 392 1.84 13.25 14.36
C GLU A 392 2.95 14.22 14.75
N GLU A 393 4.01 13.73 15.42
CA GLU A 393 5.07 14.60 16.00
C GLU A 393 5.88 15.30 14.92
N PHE A 394 6.04 14.68 13.76
CA PHE A 394 6.85 15.20 12.66
C PHE A 394 6.02 15.62 11.44
N ASP A 395 4.71 15.58 11.52
CA ASP A 395 3.78 15.95 10.44
C ASP A 395 4.06 15.21 9.12
N LEU A 396 4.39 13.92 9.21
CA LEU A 396 4.69 13.06 8.04
C LEU A 396 3.43 12.80 7.21
N ASP A 397 3.59 12.36 5.96
CA ASP A 397 2.49 12.19 4.99
C ASP A 397 2.17 10.73 4.70
N GLY A 398 2.94 9.81 5.25
CA GLY A 398 2.75 8.38 5.05
C GLY A 398 3.91 7.55 5.59
N ALA A 399 3.87 6.26 5.31
CA ALA A 399 4.90 5.33 5.73
C ALA A 399 5.12 4.19 4.73
N ARG A 400 6.36 3.73 4.64
CA ARG A 400 6.67 2.40 4.11
C ARG A 400 6.73 1.45 5.29
N ILE A 401 5.92 0.40 5.22
CA ILE A 401 5.86 -0.62 6.26
C ILE A 401 6.82 -1.76 5.89
N ASP A 402 7.83 -1.95 6.73
CA ASP A 402 8.89 -2.93 6.55
C ASP A 402 8.39 -4.37 6.74
N ALA A 403 8.90 -5.30 5.92
CA ALA A 403 8.74 -6.75 6.08
C ALA A 403 7.28 -7.23 6.28
N VAL A 404 6.31 -6.62 5.60
CA VAL A 404 4.86 -6.89 5.74
C VAL A 404 4.53 -8.38 5.60
N LYS A 405 5.22 -9.10 4.73
CA LYS A 405 5.05 -10.56 4.56
C LYS A 405 5.13 -11.33 5.88
N HIS A 406 5.85 -10.82 6.86
CA HIS A 406 6.19 -11.50 8.10
C HIS A 406 5.31 -11.07 9.30
N VAL A 407 4.38 -10.13 9.12
CA VAL A 407 3.46 -9.69 10.19
C VAL A 407 2.08 -10.31 10.06
N ASP A 408 1.36 -10.39 11.17
CA ASP A 408 -0.02 -10.84 11.21
C ASP A 408 -0.92 -9.83 10.47
N ASP A 409 -1.95 -10.31 9.77
CA ASP A 409 -2.85 -9.47 8.97
C ASP A 409 -3.49 -8.35 9.82
N LEU A 410 -3.84 -8.66 11.08
CA LEU A 410 -4.42 -7.69 11.99
C LEU A 410 -3.52 -6.48 12.26
N ALA A 411 -2.19 -6.66 12.18
CA ALA A 411 -1.25 -5.55 12.37
C ALA A 411 -1.45 -4.47 11.30
N ILE A 412 -1.58 -4.92 10.04
CA ILE A 412 -1.77 -4.02 8.90
C ILE A 412 -3.16 -3.38 8.95
N THR A 413 -4.21 -4.19 9.11
CA THR A 413 -5.59 -3.68 9.18
C THR A 413 -5.77 -2.65 10.30
N ASN A 414 -5.26 -2.94 11.50
CA ASN A 414 -5.36 -2.01 12.63
C ASN A 414 -4.52 -0.74 12.42
N LEU A 415 -3.32 -0.87 11.83
CA LEU A 415 -2.46 0.28 11.55
C LEU A 415 -3.12 1.23 10.55
N VAL A 416 -3.64 0.68 9.44
CA VAL A 416 -4.35 1.45 8.40
C VAL A 416 -5.56 2.18 8.98
N ASP A 417 -6.48 1.45 9.64
CA ASP A 417 -7.70 2.05 10.21
C ASP A 417 -7.39 3.13 11.25
N ARG A 418 -6.37 2.90 12.11
CA ARG A 418 -5.99 3.87 13.14
C ARG A 418 -5.34 5.13 12.55
N ILE A 419 -4.56 5.01 11.48
CA ILE A 419 -3.98 6.15 10.76
C ILE A 419 -5.09 6.93 10.06
N SER A 420 -5.98 6.27 9.34
CA SER A 420 -7.12 6.92 8.69
C SER A 420 -7.99 7.68 9.69
N GLN A 421 -8.37 7.06 10.80
CA GLN A 421 -9.15 7.71 11.85
C GLN A 421 -8.47 8.94 12.47
N ARG A 422 -7.14 9.00 12.51
CA ARG A 422 -6.40 10.08 13.16
C ARG A 422 -6.05 11.22 12.23
N PHE A 423 -5.76 10.94 10.95
CA PHE A 423 -5.13 11.89 10.04
C PHE A 423 -5.96 12.23 8.80
N GLU A 424 -6.91 11.37 8.38
CA GLU A 424 -7.67 11.58 7.14
C GLU A 424 -9.03 12.26 7.39
N THR A 425 -9.07 13.14 8.37
CA THR A 425 -10.31 13.80 8.84
C THR A 425 -10.80 14.91 7.91
N ALA A 426 -9.92 15.48 7.07
CA ALA A 426 -10.20 16.61 6.20
C ALA A 426 -9.91 16.32 4.72
N GLY A 427 -10.01 15.05 4.29
CA GLY A 427 -9.84 14.65 2.90
C GLY A 427 -8.38 14.64 2.42
N THR A 428 -7.40 14.68 3.33
CA THR A 428 -6.00 14.42 3.01
C THR A 428 -5.74 12.94 3.20
N ASP A 429 -5.37 12.24 2.12
CA ASP A 429 -5.04 10.83 2.17
C ASP A 429 -3.58 10.62 2.58
N TYR A 430 -3.34 9.71 3.52
CA TYR A 430 -2.02 9.22 3.90
C TYR A 430 -1.70 7.97 3.09
N TYR A 431 -0.44 7.79 2.70
CA TYR A 431 -0.05 6.65 1.88
C TYR A 431 0.77 5.64 2.68
N LEU A 432 0.22 4.45 2.80
CA LEU A 432 0.86 3.32 3.46
C LEU A 432 1.31 2.29 2.42
N LYS A 433 2.61 2.30 2.15
CA LYS A 433 3.25 1.37 1.21
C LYS A 433 3.86 0.19 1.93
N GLY A 434 3.48 -1.03 1.54
CA GLY A 434 4.09 -2.24 2.11
C GLY A 434 5.34 -2.74 1.39
N GLU A 435 6.06 -3.62 2.09
CA GLU A 435 7.05 -4.50 1.50
C GLU A 435 6.67 -5.96 1.71
N THR A 436 6.21 -6.61 0.65
CA THR A 436 6.03 -8.05 0.57
C THR A 436 6.95 -8.59 -0.50
N ALA A 437 8.18 -8.93 -0.10
CA ALA A 437 9.21 -9.42 -1.01
C ALA A 437 8.82 -10.79 -1.59
N MET A 438 8.43 -10.79 -2.86
CA MET A 438 8.07 -11.96 -3.65
C MET A 438 8.90 -12.00 -4.93
N GLY A 439 9.00 -13.16 -5.56
CA GLY A 439 9.74 -13.31 -6.81
C GLY A 439 8.83 -13.37 -8.03
N TRP A 440 9.44 -13.49 -9.19
CA TRP A 440 8.84 -13.96 -10.43
C TRP A 440 9.35 -15.37 -10.69
N VAL A 441 8.47 -16.35 -10.89
CA VAL A 441 8.84 -17.78 -10.92
C VAL A 441 8.68 -18.46 -12.28
N GLY A 442 8.04 -17.79 -13.26
CA GLY A 442 7.86 -18.39 -14.58
C GLY A 442 7.16 -17.50 -15.58
N HIS A 443 7.15 -17.91 -16.85
CA HIS A 443 6.59 -17.14 -17.95
C HIS A 443 5.05 -17.13 -18.02
N GLU A 444 4.41 -18.14 -17.43
CA GLU A 444 2.96 -18.23 -17.39
C GLU A 444 2.42 -17.46 -16.20
N LEU A 445 1.30 -16.74 -16.40
CA LEU A 445 0.65 -15.98 -15.33
C LEU A 445 0.27 -16.89 -14.16
N ALA A 446 -0.23 -18.10 -14.46
CA ALA A 446 -0.62 -19.07 -13.46
C ALA A 446 0.53 -19.53 -12.53
N ASP A 447 1.78 -19.49 -13.01
CA ASP A 447 2.94 -19.82 -12.19
C ASP A 447 3.23 -18.76 -11.11
N ASN A 448 2.73 -17.53 -11.31
CA ASN A 448 2.97 -16.38 -10.44
C ASN A 448 1.76 -16.01 -9.55
N GLN A 449 0.69 -16.80 -9.59
CA GLN A 449 -0.54 -16.50 -8.85
C GLN A 449 -0.30 -16.39 -7.34
N GLU A 450 0.46 -17.33 -6.75
CA GLU A 450 0.80 -17.29 -5.32
C GLU A 450 1.55 -16.01 -4.92
N GLN A 451 2.39 -15.47 -5.83
CA GLN A 451 3.14 -14.24 -5.57
C GLN A 451 2.21 -13.04 -5.50
N TYR A 452 1.29 -12.91 -6.47
CA TYR A 452 0.27 -11.86 -6.48
C TYR A 452 -0.68 -11.99 -5.29
N GLU A 453 -1.18 -13.19 -4.98
CA GLU A 453 -2.06 -13.44 -3.83
C GLU A 453 -1.39 -13.08 -2.49
N THR A 454 -0.09 -13.35 -2.35
CA THR A 454 0.66 -13.01 -1.13
C THR A 454 0.80 -11.50 -0.97
N ILE A 455 1.00 -10.75 -2.07
CA ILE A 455 1.06 -9.29 -2.03
C ILE A 455 -0.34 -8.72 -1.77
N ASN A 456 -1.37 -9.19 -2.48
CA ASN A 456 -2.76 -8.75 -2.35
C ASN A 456 -3.34 -8.96 -0.95
N ARG A 457 -2.87 -9.97 -0.22
CA ARG A 457 -3.32 -10.28 1.14
C ARG A 457 -3.34 -9.07 2.08
N TYR A 458 -2.45 -8.12 1.87
CA TYR A 458 -2.28 -6.96 2.74
C TYR A 458 -2.82 -5.65 2.14
N MET A 459 -3.52 -5.74 1.01
CA MET A 459 -4.12 -4.60 0.30
C MET A 459 -5.66 -4.66 0.35
N GLY A 460 -6.34 -3.63 -0.14
CA GLY A 460 -7.79 -3.53 -0.22
C GLY A 460 -8.37 -2.50 0.74
N GLU A 461 -9.69 -2.47 0.88
CA GLU A 461 -10.45 -1.43 1.60
C GLU A 461 -9.93 -1.11 3.02
N ASN A 462 -9.41 -2.11 3.74
CA ASN A 462 -8.86 -1.95 5.08
C ASN A 462 -7.39 -2.38 5.13
N GLY A 463 -6.71 -2.33 4.01
CA GLY A 463 -5.31 -2.71 3.84
C GLY A 463 -4.46 -1.55 3.36
N LEU A 464 -3.23 -1.87 2.98
CA LEU A 464 -2.27 -0.90 2.45
C LEU A 464 -2.75 -0.33 1.11
N ASP A 465 -2.39 0.92 0.83
CA ASP A 465 -2.71 1.60 -0.43
C ASP A 465 -1.93 1.06 -1.62
N GLY A 466 -0.78 0.47 -1.36
CA GLY A 466 0.06 -0.14 -2.38
C GLY A 466 1.25 -0.88 -1.81
N GLN A 467 2.02 -1.50 -2.68
CA GLN A 467 3.22 -2.23 -2.30
C GLN A 467 4.33 -2.09 -3.37
N ALA A 468 5.56 -2.44 -3.01
CA ALA A 468 6.63 -2.60 -3.98
C ALA A 468 6.29 -3.73 -4.96
N ASP A 469 6.32 -3.45 -6.26
CA ASP A 469 5.99 -4.43 -7.31
C ASP A 469 7.18 -5.35 -7.60
N PHE A 470 7.41 -6.30 -6.69
CA PHE A 470 8.51 -7.26 -6.81
C PHE A 470 8.32 -8.23 -7.97
N VAL A 471 7.08 -8.65 -8.27
CA VAL A 471 6.83 -9.56 -9.39
C VAL A 471 7.22 -8.89 -10.70
N LEU A 472 6.81 -7.65 -10.91
CA LEU A 472 7.18 -6.87 -12.08
C LEU A 472 8.70 -6.61 -12.13
N TYR A 473 9.31 -6.23 -11.00
CA TYR A 473 10.77 -6.02 -10.92
C TYR A 473 11.52 -7.25 -11.42
N HIS A 474 11.27 -8.43 -10.86
CA HIS A 474 11.96 -9.66 -11.25
C HIS A 474 11.61 -10.12 -12.66
N ALA A 475 10.38 -9.91 -13.11
CA ALA A 475 10.00 -10.22 -14.48
C ALA A 475 10.76 -9.38 -15.51
N VAL A 476 10.83 -8.06 -15.33
CA VAL A 476 11.30 -7.15 -16.37
C VAL A 476 12.69 -6.59 -16.14
N VAL A 477 13.04 -6.16 -14.91
CA VAL A 477 14.36 -5.56 -14.69
C VAL A 477 15.44 -6.62 -14.83
N ASP A 478 15.26 -7.77 -14.18
CA ASP A 478 16.22 -8.87 -14.23
C ASP A 478 16.37 -9.47 -15.62
N ASN A 479 15.28 -9.57 -16.37
CA ASN A 479 15.25 -10.35 -17.61
C ASN A 479 15.36 -9.49 -18.88
N VAL A 480 14.84 -8.25 -18.87
CA VAL A 480 14.84 -7.38 -20.06
C VAL A 480 15.98 -6.38 -20.05
N PHE A 481 16.10 -5.58 -18.95
CA PHE A 481 17.01 -4.44 -18.94
C PHE A 481 18.44 -4.79 -18.54
N THR A 482 18.65 -5.81 -17.69
CA THR A 482 19.98 -6.16 -17.18
C THR A 482 20.60 -7.34 -17.93
N THR A 483 19.93 -8.50 -17.97
CA THR A 483 20.49 -9.68 -18.66
C THR A 483 20.19 -9.73 -20.15
N GLY A 484 19.12 -9.08 -20.60
CA GLY A 484 18.64 -9.16 -21.99
C GLY A 484 18.17 -10.56 -22.42
N ASN A 485 17.91 -11.45 -21.47
CA ASN A 485 17.39 -12.80 -21.74
C ASN A 485 16.00 -12.76 -22.36
N GLU A 486 15.24 -11.74 -22.02
CA GLU A 486 13.89 -11.49 -22.51
C GLU A 486 13.83 -10.21 -23.36
N ASN A 487 12.71 -10.00 -24.03
CA ASN A 487 12.54 -8.92 -24.99
C ASN A 487 11.41 -7.95 -24.62
N TYR A 488 11.12 -6.95 -25.46
CA TYR A 488 10.08 -5.96 -25.19
C TYR A 488 8.65 -6.50 -25.30
N GLN A 489 8.43 -7.65 -25.91
CA GLN A 489 7.13 -8.34 -25.84
C GLN A 489 6.90 -8.89 -24.43
N HIS A 490 7.94 -9.38 -23.78
CA HIS A 490 7.91 -9.78 -22.38
C HIS A 490 7.72 -8.58 -21.44
N LEU A 491 8.42 -7.45 -21.70
CA LEU A 491 8.22 -6.20 -20.97
C LEU A 491 6.75 -5.74 -21.02
N ASP A 492 6.16 -5.71 -22.21
CA ASP A 492 4.77 -5.31 -22.43
C ASP A 492 3.79 -6.24 -21.70
N TYR A 493 3.99 -7.55 -21.86
CA TYR A 493 3.15 -8.56 -21.22
C TYR A 493 3.09 -8.37 -19.69
N TRP A 494 4.22 -8.29 -19.02
CA TRP A 494 4.24 -8.19 -17.55
C TRP A 494 3.85 -6.80 -17.04
N THR A 495 4.15 -5.73 -17.77
CA THR A 495 3.68 -4.39 -17.41
C THR A 495 2.16 -4.30 -17.42
N SER A 496 1.50 -4.85 -18.45
CA SER A 496 0.03 -4.88 -18.49
C SER A 496 -0.56 -5.81 -17.43
N ARG A 497 0.05 -6.97 -17.15
CA ARG A 497 -0.44 -7.91 -16.13
C ARG A 497 -0.35 -7.35 -14.72
N SER A 498 0.70 -6.63 -14.38
CA SER A 498 0.82 -5.96 -13.06
C SER A 498 -0.41 -5.10 -12.74
N GLN A 499 -0.99 -4.42 -13.73
CA GLN A 499 -2.19 -3.60 -13.53
C GLN A 499 -3.45 -4.42 -13.20
N ASP A 500 -3.55 -5.63 -13.76
CA ASP A 500 -4.76 -6.48 -13.67
C ASP A 500 -4.74 -7.43 -12.46
N GLN A 501 -3.57 -7.67 -11.86
CA GLN A 501 -3.41 -8.70 -10.82
C GLN A 501 -3.48 -8.18 -9.39
N TYR A 502 -3.43 -6.87 -9.19
CA TYR A 502 -3.52 -6.26 -7.86
C TYR A 502 -4.94 -5.80 -7.53
N GLU A 503 -5.24 -5.65 -6.24
CA GLU A 503 -6.52 -5.13 -5.76
C GLU A 503 -6.88 -3.81 -6.44
N GLN A 504 -8.13 -3.68 -6.84
CA GLN A 504 -8.61 -2.49 -7.56
C GLN A 504 -8.45 -1.24 -6.70
N GLY A 505 -7.84 -0.20 -7.26
CA GLY A 505 -7.56 1.06 -6.58
C GLY A 505 -6.20 1.11 -5.91
N SER A 506 -5.44 0.01 -5.90
CA SER A 506 -4.08 0.01 -5.37
C SER A 506 -3.13 0.85 -6.21
N ILE A 507 -2.27 1.61 -5.55
CA ILE A 507 -1.22 2.41 -6.18
C ILE A 507 0.12 1.69 -5.97
N MET A 508 0.46 0.79 -6.88
CA MET A 508 1.70 0.01 -6.78
C MET A 508 2.94 0.86 -7.02
N VAL A 509 4.06 0.45 -6.44
CA VAL A 509 5.36 1.11 -6.57
C VAL A 509 6.29 0.29 -7.46
N PRO A 510 6.30 0.52 -8.78
CA PRO A 510 7.32 -0.04 -9.67
C PRO A 510 8.69 0.58 -9.38
N PHE A 511 9.75 -0.21 -9.53
CA PHE A 511 11.12 0.22 -9.28
C PHE A 511 12.12 -0.56 -10.15
N VAL A 512 13.32 -0.01 -10.32
CA VAL A 512 14.43 -0.66 -11.05
C VAL A 512 15.66 -0.89 -10.18
N GLY A 513 15.69 -0.29 -9.00
CA GLY A 513 16.74 -0.44 -7.99
C GLY A 513 16.20 -0.14 -6.60
N SER A 514 16.81 -0.73 -5.56
CA SER A 514 16.53 -0.46 -4.15
C SER A 514 17.77 -0.74 -3.30
N HIS A 515 17.68 -0.53 -2.01
CA HIS A 515 18.75 -0.85 -1.07
C HIS A 515 18.97 -2.36 -0.87
N ASP A 516 18.10 -3.23 -1.36
CA ASP A 516 18.15 -4.69 -1.19
C ASP A 516 18.62 -5.44 -2.45
N VAL A 517 18.84 -4.73 -3.55
CA VAL A 517 19.26 -5.32 -4.82
C VAL A 517 20.51 -4.64 -5.36
N PRO A 518 21.36 -5.34 -6.13
CA PRO A 518 22.51 -4.71 -6.77
C PRO A 518 22.11 -3.54 -7.67
N ARG A 519 22.97 -2.53 -7.78
CA ARG A 519 22.73 -1.37 -8.64
C ARG A 519 22.44 -1.77 -10.08
N ILE A 520 21.40 -1.19 -10.66
CA ILE A 520 20.94 -1.55 -12.01
C ILE A 520 22.06 -1.40 -13.06
N ILE A 521 22.89 -0.37 -12.97
CA ILE A 521 23.98 -0.16 -13.92
C ILE A 521 25.04 -1.24 -13.82
N SER A 522 25.36 -1.74 -12.62
CA SER A 522 26.30 -2.85 -12.41
C SER A 522 25.74 -4.17 -12.94
N ARG A 523 24.44 -4.36 -12.87
CA ARG A 523 23.76 -5.53 -13.43
C ARG A 523 23.68 -5.50 -14.96
N ALA A 524 23.55 -4.30 -15.53
CA ALA A 524 23.58 -4.11 -16.98
C ALA A 524 24.99 -4.18 -17.58
N ASP A 525 26.04 -4.07 -16.74
CA ASP A 525 27.43 -4.17 -17.18
C ASP A 525 28.01 -5.57 -16.96
N THR A 526 28.62 -6.13 -17.98
CA THR A 526 29.27 -7.45 -17.89
C THR A 526 30.79 -7.36 -17.78
N GLY A 527 31.33 -6.12 -17.75
CA GLY A 527 32.80 -5.87 -17.91
C GLY A 527 33.54 -5.61 -16.62
N THR A 528 32.88 -5.19 -15.54
CA THR A 528 33.56 -4.66 -14.34
C THR A 528 33.55 -5.59 -13.13
N GLY A 529 32.78 -6.68 -13.16
CA GLY A 529 32.69 -7.65 -12.05
C GLY A 529 31.32 -8.30 -11.98
N ASP A 530 31.16 -9.23 -11.03
CA ASP A 530 29.86 -9.82 -10.75
C ASP A 530 29.05 -8.88 -9.84
N ALA A 531 27.90 -8.44 -10.32
CA ALA A 531 27.02 -7.54 -9.57
C ALA A 531 26.42 -8.18 -8.31
N TRP A 532 26.49 -9.50 -8.14
CA TRP A 532 26.00 -10.18 -6.94
C TRP A 532 27.07 -10.35 -5.84
N ASN A 533 28.32 -9.92 -6.09
CA ASN A 533 29.35 -9.88 -5.07
C ASN A 533 29.02 -8.82 -4.01
N GLN A 534 29.28 -9.17 -2.74
CA GLN A 534 28.95 -8.34 -1.58
C GLN A 534 30.19 -7.70 -0.92
N TRP A 535 31.33 -8.37 -1.03
CA TRP A 535 32.55 -8.04 -0.26
C TRP A 535 33.76 -7.84 -1.16
N SER A 536 34.70 -7.02 -0.70
CA SER A 536 35.89 -6.64 -1.47
C SER A 536 36.76 -7.82 -1.92
N GLU A 537 36.78 -8.91 -1.15
CA GLU A 537 37.51 -10.13 -1.48
C GLU A 537 36.88 -10.94 -2.61
N ASP A 538 35.58 -10.73 -2.88
CA ASP A 538 34.87 -11.43 -3.96
C ASP A 538 35.10 -10.77 -5.32
N GLY A 539 35.64 -9.53 -5.33
CA GLY A 539 35.85 -8.73 -6.53
C GLY A 539 34.59 -7.97 -6.91
N LEU A 540 34.35 -6.85 -6.21
CA LEU A 540 33.19 -5.98 -6.40
C LEU A 540 33.14 -5.37 -7.80
N PRO A 541 31.96 -5.07 -8.34
CA PRO A 541 31.81 -4.36 -9.60
C PRO A 541 32.37 -2.94 -9.48
N GLY A 542 32.85 -2.37 -10.59
CA GLY A 542 33.28 -0.99 -10.66
C GLY A 542 32.37 -0.12 -11.54
N GLN A 543 32.64 1.18 -11.59
CA GLN A 543 31.89 2.08 -12.45
C GLN A 543 32.07 1.69 -13.93
N PRO A 544 30.97 1.41 -14.68
CA PRO A 544 31.05 1.10 -16.10
C PRO A 544 31.65 2.24 -16.94
N GLY A 545 32.51 1.88 -17.86
CA GLY A 545 33.14 2.84 -18.77
C GLY A 545 32.60 2.86 -20.20
N ASN A 546 31.49 2.14 -20.44
CA ASN A 546 30.86 2.00 -21.77
C ASN A 546 29.55 2.77 -21.83
N ASP A 547 29.08 3.08 -23.05
CA ASP A 547 27.83 3.80 -23.25
C ASP A 547 26.62 2.87 -23.16
N GLU A 548 26.80 1.58 -23.41
CA GLU A 548 25.76 0.56 -23.47
C GLU A 548 25.09 0.38 -22.09
N SER A 549 25.87 0.33 -21.00
CA SER A 549 25.32 0.19 -19.63
C SER A 549 24.48 1.41 -19.22
N TYR A 550 24.93 2.63 -19.55
CA TYR A 550 24.17 3.86 -19.29
C TYR A 550 22.89 3.93 -20.13
N GLN A 551 22.95 3.44 -21.38
CA GLN A 551 21.78 3.40 -22.26
C GLN A 551 20.74 2.38 -21.76
N ALA A 552 21.16 1.22 -21.24
CA ALA A 552 20.27 0.24 -20.63
C ALA A 552 19.54 0.85 -19.42
N VAL A 553 20.24 1.59 -18.56
CA VAL A 553 19.63 2.32 -17.44
C VAL A 553 18.65 3.37 -17.94
N LEU A 554 19.00 4.16 -18.99
CA LEU A 554 18.06 5.13 -19.56
C LEU A 554 16.80 4.48 -20.14
N GLN A 555 16.90 3.31 -20.76
CA GLN A 555 15.75 2.54 -21.25
C GLN A 555 14.86 2.07 -20.08
N ALA A 556 15.46 1.56 -19.01
CA ALA A 556 14.74 1.15 -17.81
C ALA A 556 14.01 2.32 -17.14
N TYR A 557 14.67 3.47 -16.99
CA TYR A 557 14.03 4.67 -16.45
C TYR A 557 13.01 5.30 -17.41
N GLY A 558 13.21 5.18 -18.73
CA GLY A 558 12.23 5.57 -19.74
C GLY A 558 10.93 4.80 -19.60
N TRP A 559 11.00 3.49 -19.34
CA TRP A 559 9.86 2.66 -19.00
C TRP A 559 9.32 3.02 -17.61
N LEU A 560 10.16 3.03 -16.57
CA LEU A 560 9.74 3.25 -15.18
C LEU A 560 8.93 4.55 -14.99
N LEU A 561 9.47 5.68 -15.49
CA LEU A 561 8.86 7.00 -15.30
C LEU A 561 7.61 7.24 -16.16
N THR A 562 7.30 6.31 -17.07
CA THR A 562 6.14 6.39 -17.94
C THR A 562 5.10 5.28 -17.72
N THR A 563 5.42 4.29 -16.87
CA THR A 563 4.50 3.22 -16.48
C THR A 563 3.48 3.71 -15.43
N PRO A 564 2.31 3.04 -15.25
CA PRO A 564 1.36 3.31 -14.16
C PRO A 564 1.94 3.09 -12.77
N GLY A 565 1.29 3.65 -11.75
CA GLY A 565 1.67 3.54 -10.34
C GLY A 565 2.55 4.70 -9.86
N ALA A 566 3.10 4.59 -8.66
CA ALA A 566 3.99 5.54 -8.00
C ALA A 566 5.47 5.10 -8.16
N PRO A 567 6.15 5.41 -9.28
CA PRO A 567 7.51 4.90 -9.53
C PRO A 567 8.51 5.41 -8.50
N MET A 568 9.52 4.58 -8.20
CA MET A 568 10.54 4.89 -7.22
C MET A 568 11.94 4.95 -7.84
N ILE A 569 12.68 6.01 -7.51
CA ILE A 569 14.10 6.17 -7.77
C ILE A 569 14.88 5.82 -6.50
N TYR A 570 15.84 4.93 -6.58
CA TYR A 570 16.80 4.69 -5.50
C TYR A 570 17.96 5.68 -5.62
N TYR A 571 18.32 6.38 -4.53
CA TYR A 571 19.33 7.42 -4.56
C TYR A 571 20.60 6.98 -5.30
N GLY A 572 21.10 7.79 -6.21
CA GLY A 572 22.30 7.51 -7.00
C GLY A 572 22.05 6.79 -8.33
N ASP A 573 20.94 6.08 -8.49
CA ASP A 573 20.65 5.42 -9.76
C ASP A 573 20.42 6.44 -10.89
N GLU A 574 19.95 7.64 -10.57
CA GLU A 574 19.68 8.72 -11.52
C GLU A 574 20.94 9.22 -12.25
N TYR A 575 22.10 9.04 -11.67
CA TYR A 575 23.39 9.30 -12.36
C TYR A 575 24.17 8.02 -12.65
N GLY A 576 23.61 6.84 -12.36
CA GLY A 576 24.25 5.55 -12.61
C GLY A 576 25.33 5.21 -11.60
N GLU A 577 25.05 5.37 -10.29
CA GLU A 577 25.90 4.83 -9.23
C GLU A 577 26.02 3.33 -9.35
N PHE A 578 27.24 2.82 -9.25
CA PHE A 578 27.53 1.40 -9.30
C PHE A 578 27.50 0.77 -7.90
N GLY A 579 27.48 -0.55 -7.84
CA GLY A 579 27.58 -1.34 -6.60
C GLY A 579 27.06 -2.74 -6.79
N GLY A 580 27.62 -3.67 -6.03
CA GLY A 580 27.22 -5.07 -6.00
C GLY A 580 25.99 -5.30 -5.12
N ALA A 581 25.83 -6.51 -4.58
CA ALA A 581 24.77 -6.78 -3.61
C ALA A 581 25.09 -6.11 -2.25
N ASP A 582 24.07 -5.99 -1.39
CA ASP A 582 24.19 -5.41 -0.03
C ASP A 582 25.40 -6.00 0.71
N PRO A 583 26.35 -5.16 1.25
CA PRO A 583 26.24 -3.70 1.43
C PRO A 583 26.88 -2.84 0.31
N ASP A 584 27.42 -3.44 -0.76
CA ASP A 584 28.15 -2.68 -1.80
C ASP A 584 27.22 -1.80 -2.68
N ASN A 585 25.92 -2.09 -2.75
CA ASN A 585 24.93 -1.24 -3.41
C ASN A 585 24.62 0.06 -2.65
N ARG A 586 25.21 0.27 -1.45
CA ARG A 586 24.93 1.36 -0.52
C ARG A 586 26.11 2.32 -0.38
N HIS A 587 26.72 2.72 -1.52
CA HIS A 587 27.76 3.74 -1.55
C HIS A 587 27.23 5.09 -1.09
N SER A 588 28.13 5.94 -0.53
CA SER A 588 27.79 7.32 -0.23
C SER A 588 27.46 8.10 -1.51
N PHE A 589 26.44 8.95 -1.42
CA PHE A 589 26.01 9.83 -2.51
C PHE A 589 27.18 10.67 -3.03
N ARG A 590 27.34 10.76 -4.34
CA ARG A 590 28.38 11.54 -4.98
C ARG A 590 27.83 12.85 -5.54
N GLU A 591 28.39 13.96 -5.11
CA GLU A 591 28.05 15.26 -5.68
C GLU A 591 28.32 15.35 -7.19
N SER A 592 27.52 16.14 -7.89
CA SER A 592 27.58 16.33 -9.35
C SER A 592 28.94 16.81 -9.87
N THR A 593 29.75 17.45 -9.02
CA THR A 593 31.13 17.84 -9.33
C THR A 593 32.06 16.65 -9.58
N ASN A 594 31.70 15.49 -9.05
CA ASN A 594 32.46 14.24 -9.18
C ASN A 594 31.93 13.33 -10.31
N TRP A 595 30.85 13.71 -11.00
CA TRP A 595 30.29 12.91 -12.08
C TRP A 595 31.06 13.07 -13.38
N ASN A 596 31.18 11.98 -14.13
CA ASN A 596 31.67 12.02 -15.50
C ASN A 596 30.60 12.52 -16.49
N GLU A 597 30.91 12.58 -17.77
CA GLU A 597 29.97 13.08 -18.80
C GLU A 597 28.74 12.17 -18.99
N ARG A 598 28.91 10.83 -18.90
CA ARG A 598 27.81 9.87 -19.02
C ARG A 598 26.84 9.97 -17.84
N GLU A 599 27.37 10.10 -16.63
CA GLU A 599 26.60 10.27 -15.41
C GLU A 599 25.75 11.54 -15.45
N ARG A 600 26.35 12.67 -15.89
CA ARG A 600 25.58 13.92 -16.07
C ARG A 600 24.50 13.79 -17.11
N SER A 601 24.82 13.18 -18.26
CA SER A 601 23.86 12.98 -19.35
C SER A 601 22.70 12.07 -18.92
N LEU A 602 22.97 11.01 -18.15
CA LEU A 602 21.93 10.13 -17.62
C LEU A 602 21.00 10.90 -16.68
N GLN A 603 21.57 11.59 -15.68
CA GLN A 603 20.81 12.37 -14.71
C GLN A 603 19.96 13.46 -15.37
N GLU A 604 20.51 14.20 -16.35
CA GLU A 604 19.74 15.20 -17.12
C GLU A 604 18.55 14.60 -17.86
N ASN A 605 18.70 13.40 -18.43
CA ASN A 605 17.61 12.74 -19.15
C ASN A 605 16.54 12.21 -18.19
N ILE A 606 16.96 11.61 -17.06
CA ILE A 606 16.03 11.15 -16.02
C ILE A 606 15.25 12.33 -15.41
N SER A 607 15.94 13.46 -15.13
CA SER A 607 15.28 14.68 -14.66
C SER A 607 14.22 15.20 -15.64
N LYS A 608 14.53 15.21 -16.96
CA LYS A 608 13.57 15.62 -17.99
C LYS A 608 12.37 14.70 -18.05
N LEU A 609 12.56 13.38 -17.91
CA LEU A 609 11.47 12.40 -17.89
C LEU A 609 10.60 12.57 -16.62
N GLY A 610 11.20 12.76 -15.45
CA GLY A 610 10.48 13.00 -14.22
C GLY A 610 9.68 14.32 -14.26
N GLN A 611 10.28 15.41 -14.77
CA GLN A 611 9.58 16.65 -15.01
C GLN A 611 8.41 16.50 -15.99
N LEU A 612 8.61 15.71 -17.05
CA LEU A 612 7.55 15.44 -18.01
C LEU A 612 6.40 14.65 -17.37
N ARG A 613 6.71 13.67 -16.51
CA ARG A 613 5.70 12.96 -15.72
C ARG A 613 4.93 13.93 -14.82
N LEU A 614 5.62 14.76 -14.06
CA LEU A 614 4.99 15.74 -13.16
C LEU A 614 4.02 16.67 -13.90
N GLN A 615 4.34 17.05 -15.13
CA GLN A 615 3.55 17.97 -15.96
C GLN A 615 2.43 17.29 -16.76
N SER A 616 2.40 15.96 -16.83
CA SER A 616 1.48 15.20 -17.69
C SER A 616 0.51 14.34 -16.91
N ASP A 617 -0.76 14.72 -16.88
CA ASP A 617 -1.84 13.89 -16.30
C ASP A 617 -1.84 12.48 -16.90
N ALA A 618 -1.61 12.37 -18.21
CA ALA A 618 -1.58 11.09 -18.89
C ALA A 618 -0.49 10.16 -18.35
N LEU A 619 0.72 10.68 -18.07
CA LEU A 619 1.81 9.87 -17.52
C LEU A 619 1.60 9.50 -16.04
N ARG A 620 0.92 10.37 -15.28
CA ARG A 620 0.61 10.11 -13.86
C ARG A 620 -0.57 9.15 -13.70
N ARG A 621 -1.72 9.53 -14.23
CA ARG A 621 -3.05 8.93 -13.96
C ARG A 621 -3.66 8.18 -15.14
N GLY A 622 -3.02 8.19 -16.32
CA GLY A 622 -3.58 7.62 -17.54
C GLY A 622 -3.60 6.08 -17.53
N THR A 623 -4.51 5.52 -18.31
CA THR A 623 -4.55 4.08 -18.59
C THR A 623 -3.29 3.63 -19.36
N TYR A 624 -3.03 2.34 -19.41
CA TYR A 624 -1.95 1.74 -20.20
C TYR A 624 -2.56 0.97 -21.38
N GLU A 625 -2.15 1.29 -22.61
CA GLU A 625 -2.56 0.57 -23.81
C GLU A 625 -1.34 0.28 -24.71
N SER A 626 -1.07 -0.98 -24.96
CA SER A 626 -0.03 -1.40 -25.90
C SER A 626 -0.49 -1.22 -27.34
N LEU A 627 0.20 -0.36 -28.10
CA LEU A 627 -0.15 -0.09 -29.50
C LEU A 627 0.71 -0.87 -30.49
N TYR A 628 1.95 -1.19 -30.11
CA TYR A 628 2.87 -1.98 -30.93
C TYR A 628 3.95 -2.59 -30.04
N ASN A 629 4.19 -3.88 -30.19
CA ASN A 629 5.31 -4.55 -29.56
C ASN A 629 6.04 -5.48 -30.55
N SER A 630 7.34 -5.48 -30.49
CA SER A 630 8.26 -6.39 -31.15
C SER A 630 9.38 -6.77 -30.18
N PRO A 631 10.28 -7.68 -30.53
CA PRO A 631 11.40 -7.99 -29.64
C PRO A 631 12.23 -6.78 -29.21
N ASP A 632 12.35 -5.75 -30.06
CA ASP A 632 13.22 -4.60 -29.82
C ASP A 632 12.50 -3.26 -29.68
N VAL A 633 11.21 -3.18 -30.06
CA VAL A 633 10.45 -1.93 -30.00
C VAL A 633 9.15 -2.14 -29.26
N LEU A 634 8.89 -1.23 -28.31
CA LEU A 634 7.60 -1.13 -27.62
C LEU A 634 7.04 0.28 -27.79
N VAL A 635 5.78 0.37 -28.20
CA VAL A 635 5.01 1.61 -28.24
C VAL A 635 3.72 1.42 -27.46
N PHE A 636 3.53 2.22 -26.43
CA PHE A 636 2.29 2.22 -25.66
C PHE A 636 1.76 3.63 -25.46
N GLU A 637 0.47 3.75 -25.25
CA GLU A 637 -0.22 4.99 -24.91
C GLU A 637 -0.58 5.00 -23.43
N ARG A 638 -0.38 6.16 -22.82
CA ARG A 638 -0.97 6.53 -21.53
C ARG A 638 -2.03 7.60 -21.82
N ALA A 639 -3.27 7.43 -21.36
CA ALA A 639 -4.33 8.34 -21.71
C ALA A 639 -5.27 8.64 -20.54
N THR A 640 -5.65 9.92 -20.43
CA THR A 640 -6.76 10.44 -19.62
C THR A 640 -7.76 11.14 -20.53
N GLU A 641 -8.87 11.61 -19.99
CA GLU A 641 -9.82 12.45 -20.74
C GLU A 641 -9.17 13.77 -21.24
N LYS A 642 -8.16 14.29 -20.51
CA LYS A 642 -7.52 15.58 -20.78
C LYS A 642 -6.35 15.49 -21.74
N SER A 643 -5.57 14.42 -21.69
CA SER A 643 -4.33 14.29 -22.46
C SER A 643 -3.96 12.85 -22.75
N SER A 644 -3.08 12.65 -23.74
CA SER A 644 -2.46 11.37 -24.05
C SER A 644 -0.95 11.52 -24.19
N ALA A 645 -0.21 10.50 -23.74
CA ALA A 645 1.23 10.39 -23.92
C ALA A 645 1.57 9.08 -24.65
N LEU A 646 2.25 9.19 -25.78
CA LEU A 646 2.75 8.05 -26.55
C LEU A 646 4.20 7.81 -26.15
N VAL A 647 4.48 6.68 -25.56
CA VAL A 647 5.82 6.26 -25.13
C VAL A 647 6.40 5.29 -26.15
N VAL A 648 7.63 5.53 -26.54
CA VAL A 648 8.34 4.78 -27.58
C VAL A 648 9.70 4.35 -27.06
N LEU A 649 9.90 3.06 -26.93
CA LEU A 649 11.15 2.43 -26.52
C LEU A 649 11.72 1.62 -27.68
N ASN A 650 13.00 1.79 -28.00
CA ASN A 650 13.70 0.98 -28.99
C ASN A 650 15.10 0.62 -28.48
N ARG A 651 15.34 -0.65 -28.21
CA ARG A 651 16.66 -1.19 -27.86
C ARG A 651 17.46 -1.69 -29.07
N GLY A 652 16.85 -1.74 -30.23
CA GLY A 652 17.48 -2.23 -31.46
C GLY A 652 18.52 -1.26 -32.03
N GLU A 653 19.51 -1.79 -32.75
CA GLU A 653 20.60 -1.02 -33.38
C GLU A 653 20.16 -0.23 -34.62
N SER A 654 18.94 -0.43 -35.12
CA SER A 654 18.39 0.22 -36.32
C SER A 654 17.17 1.04 -36.01
N ASN A 655 16.97 2.12 -36.81
CA ASN A 655 15.71 2.85 -36.80
C ASN A 655 14.58 1.96 -37.31
N ASP A 656 13.40 2.10 -36.72
CA ASP A 656 12.19 1.43 -37.18
C ASP A 656 11.15 2.46 -37.70
N SER A 657 10.14 1.99 -38.40
CA SER A 657 9.05 2.81 -38.93
C SER A 657 7.74 2.07 -38.85
N ILE A 658 6.85 2.59 -37.99
CA ILE A 658 5.61 1.91 -37.62
C ILE A 658 4.43 2.74 -38.11
N SER A 659 3.49 2.08 -38.83
CA SER A 659 2.26 2.72 -39.28
C SER A 659 1.21 2.61 -38.16
N LEU A 660 0.90 3.74 -37.53
CA LEU A 660 -0.13 3.85 -36.49
C LEU A 660 -1.09 5.00 -36.89
N ASN A 661 -2.36 4.84 -36.55
CA ASN A 661 -3.34 5.89 -36.78
C ASN A 661 -3.26 6.97 -35.68
N LEU A 662 -2.14 7.70 -35.66
CA LEU A 662 -1.84 8.72 -34.66
C LEU A 662 -1.91 10.11 -35.27
N ALA A 663 -2.60 11.03 -34.63
CA ALA A 663 -2.68 12.43 -35.07
C ALA A 663 -2.41 13.38 -33.89
N ASN A 664 -1.82 14.52 -34.19
CA ASN A 664 -1.66 15.65 -33.27
C ASN A 664 -0.71 15.42 -32.08
N TYR A 665 0.12 14.38 -32.10
CA TYR A 665 1.18 14.20 -31.09
C TYR A 665 2.37 15.12 -31.41
N THR A 666 2.92 15.73 -30.37
CA THR A 666 4.15 16.54 -30.43
C THR A 666 5.23 15.87 -29.57
N ASN A 667 6.47 15.88 -30.08
CA ASN A 667 7.59 15.33 -29.32
C ASN A 667 7.86 16.17 -28.08
N ALA A 668 7.87 15.52 -26.89
CA ALA A 668 8.19 16.12 -25.61
C ALA A 668 9.55 15.64 -25.07
N PHE A 669 9.97 14.42 -25.43
CA PHE A 669 11.25 13.87 -25.03
C PHE A 669 11.79 12.94 -26.13
N GLY A 670 13.12 12.89 -26.31
CA GLY A 670 13.77 12.05 -27.33
C GLY A 670 13.65 12.60 -28.73
N SER A 671 13.68 11.71 -29.75
CA SER A 671 13.75 12.11 -31.15
C SER A 671 12.80 11.36 -32.10
N ALA A 672 11.84 10.59 -31.59
CA ALA A 672 10.79 10.00 -32.40
C ALA A 672 9.88 11.07 -33.01
N ILE A 673 9.43 10.86 -34.23
CA ILE A 673 8.55 11.78 -34.97
C ILE A 673 7.43 11.03 -35.67
N ILE A 674 6.27 11.69 -35.83
CA ILE A 674 5.13 11.21 -36.59
C ILE A 674 4.97 12.11 -37.82
N LEU A 675 5.00 11.49 -39.00
CA LEU A 675 4.74 12.16 -40.28
C LEU A 675 3.74 11.32 -41.07
N GLU A 676 2.61 11.91 -41.46
CA GLU A 676 1.57 11.28 -42.30
C GLU A 676 1.12 9.89 -41.77
N GLY A 677 1.01 9.75 -40.43
CA GLY A 677 0.63 8.49 -39.77
C GLY A 677 1.76 7.44 -39.69
N LEU A 678 2.99 7.82 -40.03
CA LEU A 678 4.17 7.00 -39.89
C LEU A 678 4.99 7.48 -38.68
N LEU A 679 5.13 6.65 -37.63
CA LEU A 679 6.01 6.87 -36.53
C LEU A 679 7.41 6.39 -36.87
N THR A 680 8.38 7.31 -36.92
CA THR A 680 9.80 6.96 -37.03
C THR A 680 10.40 6.81 -35.61
N VAL A 681 10.91 5.63 -35.34
CA VAL A 681 11.49 5.24 -34.03
C VAL A 681 13.00 5.15 -34.18
N PRO A 682 13.78 6.06 -33.59
CA PRO A 682 15.25 6.00 -33.67
C PRO A 682 15.80 4.75 -32.97
N SER A 683 16.94 4.26 -33.45
CA SER A 683 17.67 3.15 -32.80
C SER A 683 18.11 3.53 -31.40
N ASN A 684 18.14 2.53 -30.51
CA ASN A 684 18.62 2.65 -29.13
C ASN A 684 18.16 3.95 -28.44
N SER A 685 16.84 4.13 -28.34
CA SER A 685 16.23 5.40 -27.91
C SER A 685 15.00 5.22 -27.02
N VAL A 686 14.78 6.26 -26.22
CA VAL A 686 13.53 6.51 -25.50
C VAL A 686 12.92 7.79 -26.06
N SER A 687 11.64 7.81 -26.35
CA SER A 687 10.93 9.03 -26.74
C SER A 687 9.54 9.05 -26.14
N VAL A 688 9.06 10.26 -25.84
CA VAL A 688 7.70 10.51 -25.37
C VAL A 688 7.10 11.65 -26.20
N LEU A 689 5.93 11.41 -26.75
CA LEU A 689 5.17 12.39 -27.50
C LEU A 689 3.85 12.64 -26.77
N ILE A 690 3.42 13.89 -26.68
CA ILE A 690 2.22 14.30 -25.97
C ILE A 690 1.17 14.89 -26.92
N ARG A 691 -0.10 14.69 -26.54
CA ARG A 691 -1.26 15.28 -27.18
C ARG A 691 -2.23 15.78 -26.11
N GLU A 692 -2.62 17.06 -26.21
CA GLU A 692 -3.76 17.57 -25.45
C GLU A 692 -5.04 17.08 -26.14
N ASN A 693 -5.90 16.46 -25.38
CA ASN A 693 -7.24 16.10 -25.81
C ASN A 693 -8.09 17.36 -25.69
N ASN A 694 -8.16 18.18 -26.76
CA ASN A 694 -8.91 19.41 -26.76
C ASN A 694 -10.37 19.13 -26.34
N SER A 695 -10.72 19.41 -25.13
CA SER A 695 -12.11 19.55 -24.67
C SER A 695 -12.80 20.82 -25.18
N SER A 696 -12.18 21.55 -26.15
CA SER A 696 -12.77 22.67 -26.85
C SER A 696 -13.46 22.27 -28.15
N ASN A 697 -14.23 21.19 -28.14
CA ASN A 697 -15.55 21.31 -28.69
C ASN A 697 -16.44 21.68 -27.51
N GLU A 698 -16.88 22.96 -27.46
CA GLU A 698 -18.22 23.22 -26.95
C GLU A 698 -19.03 21.97 -27.26
N SER A 699 -19.55 21.34 -26.24
CA SER A 699 -20.60 20.37 -26.39
C SER A 699 -21.53 20.93 -27.46
N GLU A 700 -21.45 20.46 -28.74
CA GLU A 700 -22.66 20.02 -29.30
C GLU A 700 -23.20 19.10 -28.21
N ILE A 701 -24.12 19.64 -27.42
CA ILE A 701 -25.13 18.87 -26.78
C ILE A 701 -25.62 18.02 -27.93
N ILE A 702 -25.13 16.79 -28.06
CA ILE A 702 -25.92 15.72 -28.58
C ILE A 702 -26.99 15.65 -27.51
N GLU A 703 -28.06 16.44 -27.69
CA GLU A 703 -29.33 16.16 -27.10
C GLU A 703 -29.50 14.68 -27.41
N GLU A 704 -29.43 13.82 -26.41
CA GLU A 704 -29.90 12.43 -26.52
C GLU A 704 -31.20 12.58 -27.28
N PRO A 705 -31.38 11.90 -28.43
CA PRO A 705 -32.58 12.08 -29.21
C PRO A 705 -33.74 11.94 -28.24
N GLU A 706 -34.53 13.01 -28.07
CA GLU A 706 -35.71 12.97 -27.18
C GLU A 706 -36.46 11.75 -27.63
N ILE A 707 -36.50 10.70 -26.82
CA ILE A 707 -37.30 9.52 -27.08
C ILE A 707 -38.74 10.04 -27.15
N ILE A 708 -39.30 10.05 -28.34
CA ILE A 708 -40.71 10.52 -28.54
C ILE A 708 -41.60 9.49 -27.89
N ILE A 709 -42.17 9.86 -26.74
CA ILE A 709 -43.12 9.03 -25.99
C ILE A 709 -44.51 9.32 -26.51
N GLY A 710 -45.23 8.29 -26.92
CA GLY A 710 -46.60 8.40 -27.46
C GLY A 710 -47.19 7.02 -27.67
N CYS A 711 -48.44 6.93 -28.16
CA CYS A 711 -49.06 5.64 -28.44
C CYS A 711 -48.43 4.91 -29.63
N THR A 712 -47.81 3.75 -29.39
CA THR A 712 -47.15 2.92 -30.41
C THR A 712 -48.03 1.86 -31.05
N ASP A 713 -49.29 1.70 -30.60
CA ASP A 713 -50.21 0.73 -31.22
C ASP A 713 -50.88 1.31 -32.49
N ILE A 714 -50.50 0.74 -33.63
CA ILE A 714 -51.00 1.16 -34.95
C ILE A 714 -52.54 1.08 -35.10
N ASN A 715 -53.23 0.36 -34.21
CA ASN A 715 -54.70 0.24 -34.21
C ASN A 715 -55.37 1.28 -33.33
N ALA A 716 -54.64 2.08 -32.63
CA ALA A 716 -55.15 3.15 -31.77
C ALA A 716 -55.52 4.39 -32.59
N THR A 717 -56.55 5.12 -32.15
CA THR A 717 -56.98 6.37 -32.83
C THR A 717 -55.98 7.52 -32.63
N ASN A 718 -55.13 7.45 -31.60
CA ASN A 718 -54.07 8.39 -31.29
C ASN A 718 -52.68 7.79 -31.49
N TYR A 719 -52.51 6.81 -32.41
CA TYR A 719 -51.22 6.27 -32.82
C TYR A 719 -50.29 7.38 -33.34
N ASP A 720 -49.10 7.43 -32.76
CA ASP A 720 -48.05 8.31 -33.21
C ASP A 720 -46.93 7.50 -33.89
N VAL A 721 -46.78 7.69 -35.21
CA VAL A 721 -45.76 6.98 -36.03
C VAL A 721 -44.33 7.33 -35.63
N ASN A 722 -44.09 8.42 -34.87
CA ASN A 722 -42.79 8.86 -34.43
C ASN A 722 -42.53 8.46 -32.96
N ALA A 723 -43.51 7.89 -32.25
CA ALA A 723 -43.26 7.43 -30.89
C ALA A 723 -42.35 6.20 -30.90
N GLU A 724 -41.27 6.28 -30.13
CA GLU A 724 -40.31 5.21 -29.89
C GLU A 724 -40.63 4.42 -28.61
N GLU A 725 -41.36 5.00 -27.67
CA GLU A 725 -41.81 4.39 -26.45
C GLU A 725 -43.30 4.66 -26.20
N ASP A 726 -44.04 3.65 -25.74
CA ASP A 726 -45.50 3.73 -25.50
C ASP A 726 -45.78 4.50 -24.21
N ASP A 727 -46.58 5.54 -24.28
CA ASP A 727 -47.02 6.35 -23.16
C ASP A 727 -48.18 5.70 -22.33
N GLY A 728 -48.65 4.52 -22.72
CA GLY A 728 -49.76 3.79 -22.07
C GLY A 728 -51.13 4.42 -22.23
N ASN A 729 -51.26 5.45 -23.10
CA ASN A 729 -52.51 6.19 -23.27
C ASN A 729 -53.16 5.94 -24.65
N CYS A 730 -52.95 4.77 -25.25
CA CYS A 730 -53.58 4.43 -26.51
C CYS A 730 -55.10 4.41 -26.40
N THR A 731 -55.80 5.10 -27.35
CA THR A 731 -57.27 5.17 -27.39
C THR A 731 -57.81 4.45 -28.63
N TYR A 732 -58.90 3.76 -28.48
CA TYR A 732 -59.52 2.97 -29.55
C TYR A 732 -60.94 3.45 -29.81
N GLU A 733 -61.47 3.38 -31.06
CA GLU A 733 -62.88 3.66 -31.31
C GLU A 733 -63.74 2.59 -30.69
N ASP A 734 -64.70 3.03 -29.88
CA ASP A 734 -65.68 2.17 -29.22
C ASP A 734 -66.74 1.71 -30.26
N ASP A 735 -66.71 0.48 -30.74
CA ASP A 735 -67.75 -0.13 -31.45
C ASP A 735 -68.89 -0.49 -30.51
N THR A 736 -69.82 0.47 -30.32
CA THR A 736 -71.11 0.24 -29.58
C THR A 736 -72.02 -0.68 -30.36
N ILE A 737 -72.15 -1.91 -29.88
CA ILE A 737 -73.35 -2.70 -30.06
C ILE A 737 -73.79 -3.18 -28.68
N ASN A 738 -75.02 -2.72 -28.33
CA ASN A 738 -75.85 -3.12 -27.19
C ASN A 738 -75.86 -4.64 -26.98
N ASP A 739 -75.74 -5.08 -25.72
CA ASP A 739 -76.90 -5.65 -25.01
C ASP A 739 -76.65 -5.88 -23.52
N ASN A 740 -77.61 -5.45 -22.73
CA ASN A 740 -77.80 -5.66 -21.31
C ASN A 740 -77.36 -7.05 -20.84
N VAL A 741 -76.80 -7.14 -19.67
CA VAL A 741 -77.43 -7.70 -18.42
C VAL A 741 -76.51 -7.61 -17.23
N ASN A 742 -76.95 -6.92 -16.20
CA ASN A 742 -76.70 -6.96 -14.76
C ASN A 742 -75.62 -7.95 -14.15
N ASN A 743 -74.88 -7.48 -13.30
CA ASN A 743 -74.82 -7.51 -11.83
C ASN A 743 -73.42 -7.68 -11.23
N ASN A 744 -73.12 -6.69 -10.47
CA ASN A 744 -72.56 -6.69 -9.12
C ASN A 744 -71.42 -7.59 -8.70
N ILE A 745 -70.51 -6.89 -8.04
CA ILE A 745 -69.82 -7.19 -6.77
C ILE A 745 -68.32 -7.32 -6.79
N GLU A 746 -67.78 -6.29 -6.19
CA GLU A 746 -66.68 -6.22 -5.22
C GLU A 746 -65.38 -6.96 -5.42
N ASN A 747 -64.37 -6.08 -5.34
CA ASN A 747 -63.20 -6.15 -4.47
C ASN A 747 -62.13 -7.22 -4.63
N ASN A 748 -60.96 -6.66 -4.69
CA ASN A 748 -59.74 -7.03 -4.00
C ASN A 748 -58.63 -7.84 -4.70
N THR A 749 -57.57 -7.12 -4.77
CA THR A 749 -56.23 -7.54 -4.40
C THR A 749 -55.57 -8.72 -5.07
N THR A 750 -54.39 -8.33 -5.51
CA THR A 750 -53.11 -9.05 -5.42
C THR A 750 -52.76 -10.20 -6.33
N ASN A 751 -51.59 -10.00 -6.83
CA ASN A 751 -50.49 -10.96 -6.98
C ASN A 751 -50.39 -11.82 -8.23
N LEU A 752 -49.30 -11.51 -8.89
CA LEU A 752 -48.26 -12.44 -9.29
C LEU A 752 -48.73 -13.86 -9.66
N THR A 753 -48.48 -14.26 -10.86
CA THR A 753 -47.65 -15.47 -11.00
C THR A 753 -47.48 -15.90 -12.45
N ASN A 754 -46.23 -16.25 -12.69
CA ASN A 754 -45.75 -17.39 -13.49
C ASN A 754 -46.20 -17.49 -14.95
N ILE A 755 -45.27 -17.20 -15.77
CA ILE A 755 -45.21 -17.72 -17.14
C ILE A 755 -44.47 -19.05 -17.10
N THR A 756 -45.21 -20.10 -17.28
CA THR A 756 -44.71 -21.44 -17.56
C THR A 756 -44.41 -21.51 -19.07
N ILE A 757 -43.21 -21.82 -19.43
CA ILE A 757 -42.83 -22.18 -20.81
C ILE A 757 -42.88 -23.68 -20.91
N ASP A 758 -43.74 -24.14 -21.77
CA ASP A 758 -43.91 -25.53 -22.17
C ASP A 758 -42.76 -26.00 -23.08
N GLN A 759 -42.20 -27.11 -22.75
CA GLN A 759 -41.27 -27.86 -23.58
C GLN A 759 -42.03 -28.49 -24.77
N ASN A 760 -41.45 -28.43 -25.95
CA ASN A 760 -41.30 -29.56 -26.88
C ASN A 760 -40.75 -29.09 -28.24
N ASN A 761 -39.56 -29.50 -28.66
CA ASN A 761 -39.37 -30.43 -29.78
C ASN A 761 -37.89 -30.60 -30.17
N THR A 762 -37.42 -31.76 -29.92
CA THR A 762 -36.72 -32.70 -30.89
C THR A 762 -35.61 -32.22 -31.80
N LEU A 763 -34.44 -32.75 -31.45
CA LEU A 763 -33.42 -33.44 -32.29
C LEU A 763 -33.10 -32.80 -33.67
N ASP A 764 -31.88 -32.37 -33.87
CA ASP A 764 -31.01 -32.99 -34.88
C ASP A 764 -29.52 -32.85 -34.51
N ASN A 765 -28.81 -33.94 -34.72
CA ASN A 765 -27.36 -34.08 -34.51
C ASN A 765 -26.58 -33.39 -35.63
N SER A 766 -25.59 -32.54 -35.24
CA SER A 766 -24.35 -32.48 -36.02
C SER A 766 -23.21 -31.98 -35.11
N ASN A 767 -22.17 -32.76 -35.05
CA ASN A 767 -20.89 -32.57 -34.37
C ASN A 767 -20.32 -31.15 -34.66
N ASP A 768 -19.93 -30.45 -33.60
CA ASP A 768 -18.73 -29.61 -33.61
C ASP A 768 -18.12 -29.64 -32.17
N ASP A 769 -17.04 -30.40 -32.06
CA ASP A 769 -16.17 -30.44 -30.87
C ASP A 769 -15.36 -29.13 -30.77
N ASN A 770 -15.85 -28.12 -30.08
CA ASN A 770 -15.01 -27.01 -29.59
C ASN A 770 -15.73 -26.03 -28.63
N SER A 771 -16.93 -26.32 -28.18
CA SER A 771 -17.68 -25.35 -27.36
C SER A 771 -17.58 -25.58 -25.83
N SER A 772 -16.95 -26.63 -25.40
CA SER A 772 -17.01 -27.07 -23.99
C SER A 772 -15.95 -26.46 -23.08
N GLN A 773 -14.82 -25.99 -23.60
CA GLN A 773 -13.74 -25.41 -22.78
C GLN A 773 -14.04 -23.95 -22.37
N GLU A 774 -14.48 -23.12 -23.30
CA GLU A 774 -14.81 -21.70 -23.01
C GLU A 774 -16.01 -21.55 -22.08
N GLU A 775 -17.04 -22.40 -22.24
CA GLU A 775 -18.22 -22.35 -21.36
C GLU A 775 -17.93 -22.82 -19.92
N CYS A 776 -16.94 -23.68 -19.72
CA CYS A 776 -16.54 -24.12 -18.38
C CYS A 776 -15.66 -23.10 -17.65
N GLU A 777 -14.82 -22.36 -18.39
CA GLU A 777 -13.97 -21.31 -17.85
C GLU A 777 -14.79 -20.06 -17.49
N GLU A 778 -15.83 -19.71 -18.25
CA GLU A 778 -16.76 -18.61 -17.93
C GLU A 778 -17.64 -18.90 -16.69
N ALA A 779 -17.85 -20.19 -16.36
CA ALA A 779 -18.55 -20.61 -15.14
C ALA A 779 -17.63 -20.74 -13.90
N GLY A 780 -16.32 -20.42 -14.03
CA GLY A 780 -15.33 -20.50 -12.96
C GLY A 780 -14.77 -21.89 -12.73
N GLY A 781 -14.94 -22.83 -13.67
CA GLY A 781 -14.37 -24.16 -13.65
C GLY A 781 -13.02 -24.23 -14.35
N ILE A 782 -12.17 -25.19 -13.98
CA ILE A 782 -10.89 -25.46 -14.64
C ILE A 782 -11.05 -26.62 -15.60
N TRP A 783 -10.84 -26.35 -16.91
CA TRP A 783 -10.83 -27.39 -17.96
C TRP A 783 -9.48 -28.10 -18.00
N ASN A 784 -9.51 -29.41 -17.87
CA ASN A 784 -8.34 -30.27 -18.09
C ASN A 784 -8.73 -31.30 -19.17
N GLY A 785 -8.08 -31.30 -20.31
CA GLY A 785 -8.40 -32.03 -21.56
C GLY A 785 -8.77 -33.52 -21.48
N ASP A 786 -8.88 -34.08 -20.28
CA ASP A 786 -9.21 -35.48 -20.01
C ASP A 786 -10.67 -35.73 -19.53
N TRP A 787 -11.57 -34.68 -19.66
CA TRP A 787 -12.94 -34.72 -19.09
C TRP A 787 -14.05 -34.70 -20.13
N GLU A 788 -15.07 -35.56 -19.95
CA GLU A 788 -16.17 -35.70 -20.89
C GLU A 788 -17.45 -34.88 -20.56
N GLU A 789 -17.71 -34.39 -19.36
CA GLU A 789 -18.92 -33.60 -19.04
C GLU A 789 -18.78 -32.64 -17.84
N CYS A 790 -19.33 -31.40 -17.97
CA CYS A 790 -19.55 -30.46 -16.91
C CYS A 790 -21.07 -30.36 -16.63
N ASN A 791 -21.54 -30.61 -15.41
CA ASN A 791 -22.95 -30.53 -15.04
C ASN A 791 -23.22 -29.30 -14.17
N GLU A 792 -24.04 -28.38 -14.66
CA GLU A 792 -24.61 -27.26 -13.92
C GLU A 792 -25.89 -27.70 -13.18
N GLU A 793 -25.79 -28.20 -11.99
CA GLU A 793 -26.88 -28.12 -10.98
C GLU A 793 -26.28 -27.81 -9.62
N ASP A 794 -26.41 -26.57 -9.20
CA ASP A 794 -25.88 -25.90 -8.02
C ASP A 794 -24.47 -25.31 -8.17
N ASN A 795 -24.38 -24.02 -7.94
CA ASN A 795 -23.18 -23.14 -8.03
C ASN A 795 -21.98 -23.53 -7.12
N GLN A 796 -21.79 -24.78 -6.77
CA GLN A 796 -20.71 -25.24 -5.90
C GLN A 796 -20.16 -26.64 -6.19
N ILE A 797 -20.60 -27.39 -7.19
CA ILE A 797 -20.13 -28.78 -7.37
C ILE A 797 -19.72 -29.01 -8.82
N CYS A 798 -18.40 -29.03 -9.09
CA CYS A 798 -17.82 -29.66 -10.27
C CYS A 798 -17.65 -31.17 -9.97
N ILE A 799 -18.33 -32.05 -10.66
CA ILE A 799 -18.13 -33.49 -10.53
C ILE A 799 -17.17 -33.97 -11.61
N ILE A 800 -16.03 -34.48 -11.21
CA ILE A 800 -14.95 -34.90 -12.08
C ILE A 800 -14.80 -36.42 -11.94
N GLU A 801 -14.83 -37.15 -13.07
CA GLU A 801 -14.59 -38.58 -13.12
C GLU A 801 -13.16 -38.88 -13.64
N ASP A 802 -12.33 -39.57 -12.85
CA ASP A 802 -10.96 -39.92 -13.25
C ASP A 802 -10.95 -41.11 -14.22
N GLU A 803 -9.82 -41.40 -14.84
CA GLU A 803 -9.61 -42.50 -15.76
C GLU A 803 -9.96 -43.92 -15.19
N ASN A 804 -10.34 -43.99 -13.90
CA ASN A 804 -10.77 -45.20 -13.20
C ASN A 804 -12.25 -45.14 -12.78
N GLY A 805 -13.02 -44.10 -13.17
CA GLY A 805 -14.44 -43.95 -12.86
C GLY A 805 -14.74 -43.51 -11.41
N LEU A 806 -13.82 -42.78 -10.77
CA LEU A 806 -14.01 -42.26 -9.42
C LEU A 806 -14.49 -40.82 -9.50
N ILE A 807 -15.63 -40.50 -8.95
CA ILE A 807 -16.18 -39.14 -8.84
C ILE A 807 -15.45 -38.39 -7.71
N ILE A 808 -14.85 -37.24 -8.01
CA ILE A 808 -14.10 -36.39 -7.06
C ILE A 808 -14.79 -35.02 -6.96
N ASP A 809 -15.09 -34.59 -5.76
CA ASP A 809 -15.61 -33.27 -5.46
C ASP A 809 -14.49 -32.20 -5.61
N CYS A 810 -14.84 -30.99 -6.06
CA CYS A 810 -13.89 -29.89 -6.28
C CYS A 810 -13.14 -29.47 -5.00
N GLU A 811 -13.75 -29.53 -3.82
CA GLU A 811 -13.06 -29.30 -2.54
C GLU A 811 -11.96 -30.34 -2.26
N ASP A 812 -12.19 -31.60 -2.59
CA ASP A 812 -11.21 -32.68 -2.43
C ASP A 812 -10.04 -32.56 -3.43
N TYR A 813 -10.25 -31.94 -4.59
CA TYR A 813 -9.23 -31.70 -5.59
C TYR A 813 -8.25 -30.60 -5.19
N ASN A 814 -8.76 -29.51 -4.62
CA ASN A 814 -7.92 -28.41 -4.09
C ASN A 814 -7.08 -28.85 -2.88
N GLN A 815 -7.60 -29.74 -2.01
CA GLN A 815 -6.79 -30.33 -0.93
C GLN A 815 -5.73 -31.33 -1.41
N LYS A 816 -5.89 -31.96 -2.58
CA LYS A 816 -4.88 -32.89 -3.15
C LYS A 816 -3.78 -32.20 -3.94
N ARG A 817 -3.98 -30.93 -4.38
CA ARG A 817 -2.93 -30.15 -5.04
C ARG A 817 -1.80 -29.71 -4.11
N THR A 818 -2.01 -29.72 -2.80
CA THR A 818 -0.96 -29.44 -1.80
C THR A 818 0.06 -30.59 -1.64
N PHE A 819 -0.15 -31.74 -2.30
CA PHE A 819 0.83 -32.83 -2.32
C PHE A 819 1.52 -32.89 -3.69
N MET A 820 2.78 -32.43 -3.78
CA MET A 820 3.62 -32.64 -4.98
C MET A 820 3.61 -34.09 -5.43
N PRO A 821 3.46 -34.39 -6.75
CA PRO A 821 3.57 -35.74 -7.25
C PRO A 821 4.93 -36.35 -6.85
N LYS A 822 4.94 -37.56 -6.36
CA LYS A 822 6.17 -38.29 -5.97
C LYS A 822 7.27 -38.29 -7.03
N ALA A 823 6.92 -38.11 -8.30
CA ALA A 823 7.87 -38.01 -9.41
C ALA A 823 8.70 -36.70 -9.39
N VAL A 824 8.17 -35.59 -8.89
CA VAL A 824 8.90 -34.33 -8.77
C VAL A 824 9.82 -34.37 -7.57
N ILE A 825 9.38 -34.94 -6.45
CA ILE A 825 10.22 -35.18 -5.26
C ILE A 825 11.43 -36.02 -5.59
N VAL A 826 11.27 -37.11 -6.39
CA VAL A 826 12.40 -37.98 -6.81
C VAL A 826 13.37 -37.24 -7.74
N LYS A 827 12.88 -36.34 -8.62
CA LYS A 827 13.77 -35.52 -9.48
C LYS A 827 14.52 -34.47 -8.68
N SER A 828 13.85 -33.81 -7.72
CA SER A 828 14.48 -32.81 -6.84
C SER A 828 15.49 -33.47 -5.90
N ILE A 829 15.19 -34.60 -5.31
CA ILE A 829 16.14 -35.36 -4.48
C ILE A 829 17.35 -35.84 -5.31
N LEU A 830 17.15 -36.24 -6.56
CA LEU A 830 18.24 -36.64 -7.46
C LEU A 830 19.13 -35.44 -7.84
N LEU A 831 18.55 -34.26 -8.06
CA LEU A 831 19.29 -33.04 -8.37
C LEU A 831 20.10 -32.57 -7.15
N ILE A 832 19.52 -32.54 -5.97
CA ILE A 832 20.19 -32.20 -4.71
C ILE A 832 21.30 -33.21 -4.40
N SER A 833 21.10 -34.49 -4.66
CA SER A 833 22.14 -35.53 -4.47
C SER A 833 23.31 -35.33 -5.42
N VAL A 834 23.07 -34.88 -6.66
CA VAL A 834 24.14 -34.57 -7.64
C VAL A 834 24.93 -33.34 -7.24
N ILE A 835 24.24 -32.30 -6.74
CA ILE A 835 24.87 -31.06 -6.24
C ILE A 835 25.70 -31.34 -5.00
N LEU A 836 25.20 -32.10 -4.01
CA LEU A 836 25.93 -32.51 -2.82
C LEU A 836 27.15 -33.38 -3.17
N ALA A 837 27.03 -34.31 -4.12
CA ALA A 837 28.15 -35.12 -4.60
C ALA A 837 29.21 -34.24 -5.30
N SER A 838 28.81 -33.23 -6.03
CA SER A 838 29.72 -32.27 -6.68
C SER A 838 30.46 -31.41 -5.65
N ILE A 839 29.76 -30.93 -4.62
CA ILE A 839 30.39 -30.18 -3.51
C ILE A 839 31.38 -31.04 -2.73
N VAL A 840 31.03 -32.29 -2.42
CA VAL A 840 31.94 -33.22 -1.72
C VAL A 840 33.18 -33.53 -2.59
N LEU A 841 32.99 -33.70 -3.89
CA LEU A 841 34.13 -33.89 -4.82
C LEU A 841 34.98 -32.63 -4.93
N PHE A 842 34.41 -31.44 -4.90
CA PHE A 842 35.14 -30.17 -4.93
C PHE A 842 35.95 -29.95 -3.63
N VAL A 843 35.34 -30.25 -2.45
CA VAL A 843 36.04 -30.20 -1.16
C VAL A 843 37.18 -31.23 -1.07
N ILE A 844 36.96 -32.45 -1.56
CA ILE A 844 38.01 -33.50 -1.59
C ILE A 844 39.16 -33.13 -2.58
N SER A 845 38.83 -32.49 -3.70
CA SER A 845 39.83 -31.97 -4.64
C SER A 845 40.71 -30.89 -4.01
N ARG A 846 40.14 -29.92 -3.28
CA ARG A 846 40.89 -28.86 -2.59
C ARG A 846 41.76 -29.38 -1.44
N GLN A 847 41.40 -30.48 -0.79
CA GLN A 847 42.22 -31.12 0.26
C GLN A 847 43.43 -31.87 -0.32
N LYS A 848 43.47 -32.17 -1.61
CA LYS A 848 44.61 -32.84 -2.26
C LYS A 848 45.70 -31.88 -2.77
N ASP A 849 45.36 -30.61 -2.95
CA ASP A 849 46.32 -29.60 -3.46
C ASP A 849 46.98 -28.79 -2.33
N GLY A 850 46.78 -29.16 -1.08
CA GLY A 850 47.35 -28.54 0.13
C GLY A 850 48.34 -29.48 0.87
N VAL A 851 49.33 -30.03 0.15
CA VAL A 851 50.57 -30.55 0.79
C VAL A 851 51.76 -29.99 0.02
#